data_2a405f6d5d6a1f1409b8ff74988d0e9d
#
_entry.id   2a405f6d5d6a1f1409b8ff74988d0e9d
#
_cell.length_a   1.000
_cell.length_b   1.000
_cell.length_c   1.000
_cell.angle_alpha   90.00
_cell.angle_beta   90.00
_cell.angle_gamma   90.00
#
_symmetry.space_group_name_H-M   'P 1'
#
loop_
_entity.id
_entity.type
_entity.pdbx_description
1 polymer ?
#
loop_
_entity_poly.entity_id
_entity_poly.type
_entity_poly.pdbx_seq_one_letter_code
_entity_poly.pdbx_strand_id
1 'polypeptide(L)'
;FLEYVRDIATRFKGKVTNWELFNEVNAKVQEGMDTDWYVRMTKGVYKILKEIDKDNILVIGTTSGTPLEWIRSVASGAVGFFDGFSIHPYGMKVSPVESDRYSAVMSVREILDDCGASDAKLYISEMGWSTGWVDYEHQAAFLAQIYAMLSSPELGVENIMYYDFQDDGFKPEDQENNFGVIRTWDTVDTPFIAKPSYLALSNINRLLTNAKLTDKKQIEPYSMYKFKAEDGKDVLMIWSRNENDYLTVSIGDNNAKVYDMLGNEKDIYRKDGRYSMCVGNSPIYIVGSIDSYETGKAVFDISGTSFELPYNDVSDIDIEKEIDDYAEVEFILDSDTNFEIIENNGFVGNKAKIKLRATGKSGVSENARLIIKDGGGKIFLDEKIVLKHTDMITVNFETKLFNQKNLNRWIGIMTIKNHNHTKAISGRAVFNAPSELSESIKSVTLSEIPADTEVKIMFNMPEVKFYSSYFIDLDVILDDGYTQKFNLYADCLAAVYAENKPTIDGYESDGEWSGAKALKIGEGREDYVPGTTEKYNGDNDLSATVKFMWDEENLYMFAVVTDDVMKQDYTPSNMWKGDSIQLGIHYGGILDPSVSLFTEIGLALCSGVPSIQRYSNESGASGVTKNMKFEGRREGTKTYYEASMPWREIIMDGMNLKAGDAVRFNMIVN
;
A
#
# COMPACT_ATOMS: atom_id res chain seq x y z
N PHE A 1 4.56 35.22 20.55
CA PHE A 1 3.41 34.50 19.98
C PHE A 1 2.08 35.03 20.50
N LEU A 2 1.87 35.15 21.83
CA LEU A 2 0.59 35.62 22.41
C LEU A 2 0.20 37.06 21.98
N GLU A 3 1.17 37.94 21.80
CA GLU A 3 0.93 39.29 21.24
C GLU A 3 0.43 39.19 19.80
N TYR A 4 1.06 38.36 18.99
CA TYR A 4 0.62 38.07 17.61
C TYR A 4 -0.83 37.57 17.57
N VAL A 5 -1.18 36.60 18.45
CA VAL A 5 -2.57 36.10 18.56
C VAL A 5 -3.54 37.25 18.89
N ARG A 6 -3.18 38.16 19.83
CA ARG A 6 -4.00 39.31 20.17
C ARG A 6 -4.22 40.23 18.97
N ASP A 7 -3.17 40.54 18.25
CA ASP A 7 -3.24 41.43 17.08
C ASP A 7 -4.14 40.83 15.98
N ILE A 8 -3.95 39.57 15.65
CA ILE A 8 -4.74 38.88 14.64
C ILE A 8 -6.20 38.74 15.06
N ALA A 9 -6.47 38.29 16.27
CA ALA A 9 -7.84 38.14 16.76
C ALA A 9 -8.59 39.49 16.85
N THR A 10 -7.88 40.56 17.23
CA THR A 10 -8.45 41.92 17.22
C THR A 10 -8.78 42.40 15.81
N ARG A 11 -7.88 42.14 14.85
CA ARG A 11 -8.06 42.54 13.45
C ARG A 11 -9.24 41.82 12.78
N PHE A 12 -9.47 40.56 13.12
CA PHE A 12 -10.53 39.76 12.54
C PHE A 12 -11.78 39.60 13.41
N LYS A 13 -11.89 40.40 14.49
CA LYS A 13 -13.06 40.41 15.37
C LYS A 13 -14.36 40.53 14.58
N GLY A 14 -15.32 39.66 14.87
CA GLY A 14 -16.61 39.56 14.18
C GLY A 14 -16.57 39.06 12.73
N LYS A 15 -15.39 38.68 12.22
CA LYS A 15 -15.22 38.07 10.89
C LYS A 15 -14.78 36.62 10.99
N VAL A 16 -13.91 36.30 11.95
CA VAL A 16 -13.44 34.96 12.26
C VAL A 16 -13.78 34.66 13.71
N THR A 17 -14.51 33.59 13.94
CA THR A 17 -14.94 33.16 15.27
C THR A 17 -14.30 31.83 15.69
N ASN A 18 -13.94 30.98 14.77
CA ASN A 18 -13.34 29.67 15.04
C ASN A 18 -11.83 29.75 14.80
N TRP A 19 -11.06 29.40 15.81
CA TRP A 19 -9.61 29.52 15.84
C TRP A 19 -9.02 28.15 16.19
N GLU A 20 -8.17 27.62 15.34
CA GLU A 20 -7.45 26.37 15.57
C GLU A 20 -6.01 26.65 15.97
N LEU A 21 -5.54 25.98 17.02
CA LEU A 21 -4.24 26.26 17.64
C LEU A 21 -3.15 25.32 17.15
N PHE A 22 -2.25 25.80 16.32
CA PHE A 22 -1.12 25.10 15.71
C PHE A 22 -1.55 23.93 14.80
N ASN A 23 -0.57 23.21 14.26
CA ASN A 23 -0.77 22.02 13.45
C ASN A 23 0.19 20.91 13.92
N GLU A 24 -0.36 19.75 14.24
CA GLU A 24 0.34 18.50 14.53
C GLU A 24 1.48 18.60 15.56
N VAL A 25 1.22 19.31 16.65
CA VAL A 25 2.22 19.58 17.68
C VAL A 25 2.75 18.30 18.33
N ASN A 26 1.95 17.25 18.42
CA ASN A 26 2.39 15.96 18.93
C ASN A 26 3.57 15.36 18.14
N ALA A 27 3.73 15.70 16.87
CA ALA A 27 4.88 15.31 16.05
C ALA A 27 6.12 16.21 16.27
N LYS A 28 5.98 17.35 16.99
CA LYS A 28 7.02 18.35 17.18
C LYS A 28 7.60 18.39 18.60
N VAL A 29 7.44 17.33 19.36
CA VAL A 29 7.94 17.25 20.76
C VAL A 29 9.46 17.43 20.83
N GLN A 30 10.20 16.92 19.86
CA GLN A 30 11.66 17.07 19.77
C GLN A 30 12.10 18.54 19.53
N GLU A 31 11.20 19.39 19.06
CA GLU A 31 11.42 20.83 18.91
C GLU A 31 11.12 21.63 20.19
N GLY A 32 10.85 20.92 21.31
CA GLY A 32 10.51 21.53 22.60
C GLY A 32 9.03 21.88 22.77
N MET A 33 8.17 21.41 21.90
CA MET A 33 6.72 21.60 21.93
C MET A 33 6.03 20.41 22.63
N ASP A 34 6.41 20.17 23.88
CA ASP A 34 5.79 19.12 24.70
C ASP A 34 4.38 19.46 25.17
N THR A 35 3.70 18.53 25.83
CA THR A 35 2.33 18.69 26.32
C THR A 35 2.21 19.86 27.30
N ASP A 36 3.20 20.09 28.18
CA ASP A 36 3.17 21.19 29.13
C ASP A 36 3.28 22.54 28.44
N TRP A 37 4.15 22.63 27.44
CA TRP A 37 4.27 23.84 26.62
C TRP A 37 2.95 24.12 25.89
N TYR A 38 2.35 23.10 25.26
CA TYR A 38 1.11 23.24 24.51
C TYR A 38 -0.06 23.67 25.41
N VAL A 39 -0.20 23.06 26.59
CA VAL A 39 -1.20 23.45 27.60
C VAL A 39 -1.03 24.91 28.05
N ARG A 40 0.21 25.36 28.28
CA ARG A 40 0.46 26.77 28.62
C ARG A 40 0.04 27.71 27.48
N MET A 41 0.36 27.37 26.22
CA MET A 41 -0.05 28.16 25.05
C MET A 41 -1.58 28.17 24.91
N THR A 42 -2.24 27.05 25.03
CA THR A 42 -3.71 26.93 25.01
C THR A 42 -4.37 27.90 26.02
N LYS A 43 -3.94 27.85 27.28
CA LYS A 43 -4.49 28.71 28.32
C LYS A 43 -4.29 30.21 28.03
N GLY A 44 -3.13 30.57 27.48
CA GLY A 44 -2.83 31.96 27.09
C GLY A 44 -3.69 32.42 25.93
N VAL A 45 -3.81 31.62 24.88
CA VAL A 45 -4.61 31.94 23.68
C VAL A 45 -6.10 32.02 24.02
N TYR A 46 -6.63 31.08 24.80
CA TYR A 46 -8.03 31.07 25.21
C TYR A 46 -8.43 32.38 25.91
N LYS A 47 -7.62 32.80 26.89
CA LYS A 47 -7.86 34.06 27.61
C LYS A 47 -7.91 35.27 26.68
N ILE A 48 -6.98 35.37 25.74
CA ILE A 48 -6.91 36.45 24.75
C ILE A 48 -8.14 36.44 23.85
N LEU A 49 -8.52 35.26 23.31
CA LEU A 49 -9.65 35.16 22.42
C LEU A 49 -10.97 35.54 23.11
N LYS A 50 -11.20 35.03 24.34
CA LYS A 50 -12.42 35.35 25.12
C LYS A 50 -12.47 36.80 25.62
N GLU A 51 -11.31 37.44 25.86
CA GLU A 51 -11.22 38.87 26.18
C GLU A 51 -11.60 39.73 24.97
N ILE A 52 -11.20 39.35 23.76
CA ILE A 52 -11.50 40.10 22.54
C ILE A 52 -12.98 39.89 22.14
N ASP A 53 -13.44 38.66 22.15
CA ASP A 53 -14.81 38.28 21.87
C ASP A 53 -15.16 36.97 22.59
N LYS A 54 -16.19 37.02 23.45
CA LYS A 54 -16.62 35.83 24.21
C LYS A 54 -17.15 34.68 23.32
N ASP A 55 -17.61 35.05 22.10
CA ASP A 55 -18.16 34.11 21.13
C ASP A 55 -17.07 33.44 20.28
N ASN A 56 -15.81 33.83 20.41
CA ASN A 56 -14.69 33.10 19.81
C ASN A 56 -14.61 31.67 20.35
N ILE A 57 -14.43 30.71 19.44
CA ILE A 57 -14.26 29.30 19.69
C ILE A 57 -12.78 28.96 19.52
N LEU A 58 -12.15 28.39 20.54
CA LEU A 58 -10.80 27.83 20.45
C LEU A 58 -10.86 26.31 20.27
N VAL A 59 -10.37 25.84 19.16
CA VAL A 59 -10.15 24.42 18.87
C VAL A 59 -8.68 24.09 19.10
N ILE A 60 -8.42 23.06 19.86
CA ILE A 60 -7.07 22.58 20.19
C ILE A 60 -6.88 21.13 19.76
N GLY A 61 -5.67 20.61 19.96
CA GLY A 61 -5.34 19.25 19.57
C GLY A 61 -4.61 19.22 18.24
N THR A 62 -5.37 19.24 17.13
CA THR A 62 -4.81 19.19 15.77
C THR A 62 -3.70 18.13 15.65
N THR A 63 -4.00 16.91 16.12
CA THR A 63 -2.96 15.88 16.26
C THR A 63 -2.75 15.13 14.97
N SER A 64 -1.49 14.86 14.61
CA SER A 64 -1.16 13.82 13.66
C SER A 64 -1.62 12.48 14.24
N GLY A 65 -2.59 11.83 13.60
CA GLY A 65 -3.22 10.61 14.09
C GLY A 65 -4.05 10.81 15.38
N THR A 66 -4.19 9.72 16.12
CA THR A 66 -4.93 9.66 17.38
C THR A 66 -4.03 9.21 18.55
N PRO A 67 -3.02 10.02 18.97
CA PRO A 67 -2.09 9.67 20.05
C PRO A 67 -2.79 9.82 21.41
N LEU A 68 -3.47 8.78 21.89
CA LEU A 68 -4.41 8.84 23.02
C LEU A 68 -3.79 9.36 24.32
N GLU A 69 -2.54 8.98 24.65
CA GLU A 69 -1.85 9.47 25.85
C GLU A 69 -1.55 10.98 25.78
N TRP A 70 -1.12 11.45 24.62
CA TRP A 70 -0.90 12.88 24.40
C TRP A 70 -2.22 13.67 24.50
N ILE A 71 -3.28 13.15 23.86
CA ILE A 71 -4.64 13.73 23.90
C ILE A 71 -5.12 13.83 25.34
N ARG A 72 -5.00 12.75 26.13
CA ARG A 72 -5.38 12.73 27.55
C ARG A 72 -4.61 13.76 28.38
N SER A 73 -3.31 13.85 28.17
CA SER A 73 -2.45 14.81 28.89
C SER A 73 -2.84 16.25 28.60
N VAL A 74 -3.08 16.59 27.33
CA VAL A 74 -3.47 17.93 26.90
C VAL A 74 -4.89 18.26 27.36
N ALA A 75 -5.86 17.37 27.15
CA ALA A 75 -7.25 17.59 27.54
C ALA A 75 -7.37 17.81 29.06
N SER A 76 -6.74 16.96 29.88
CA SER A 76 -6.73 17.11 31.34
C SER A 76 -6.05 18.42 31.77
N GLY A 77 -4.91 18.74 31.16
CA GLY A 77 -4.13 19.92 31.50
C GLY A 77 -4.80 21.26 31.13
N ALA A 78 -5.62 21.23 30.05
CA ALA A 78 -6.25 22.45 29.48
C ALA A 78 -7.77 22.49 29.72
N VAL A 79 -8.38 21.58 30.47
CA VAL A 79 -9.82 21.57 30.72
C VAL A 79 -10.32 22.95 31.18
N GLY A 80 -11.43 23.42 30.57
CA GLY A 80 -11.99 24.79 30.80
C GLY A 80 -11.29 25.90 30.04
N PHE A 81 -10.31 25.59 29.18
CA PHE A 81 -9.58 26.57 28.37
C PHE A 81 -9.60 26.22 26.87
N PHE A 82 -10.58 25.48 26.41
CA PHE A 82 -10.87 25.23 24.99
C PHE A 82 -12.36 24.93 24.81
N ASP A 83 -12.86 25.12 23.59
CA ASP A 83 -14.26 24.90 23.23
C ASP A 83 -14.41 23.68 22.31
N GLY A 84 -13.36 23.28 21.60
CA GLY A 84 -13.32 22.13 20.73
C GLY A 84 -11.95 21.45 20.70
N PHE A 85 -11.95 20.20 20.27
CA PHE A 85 -10.74 19.39 20.11
C PHE A 85 -10.65 18.88 18.69
N SER A 86 -9.49 18.89 18.08
CA SER A 86 -9.27 18.48 16.70
C SER A 86 -8.25 17.36 16.59
N ILE A 87 -8.47 16.46 15.65
CA ILE A 87 -7.57 15.34 15.30
C ILE A 87 -7.52 15.13 13.79
N HIS A 88 -6.41 14.53 13.30
CA HIS A 88 -6.21 14.13 11.91
C HIS A 88 -6.13 12.60 11.81
N PRO A 89 -7.25 11.88 11.86
CA PRO A 89 -7.28 10.41 11.97
C PRO A 89 -7.16 9.73 10.61
N TYR A 90 -6.08 9.97 9.86
CA TYR A 90 -5.86 9.38 8.54
C TYR A 90 -5.96 7.85 8.57
N GLY A 91 -6.63 7.27 7.55
CA GLY A 91 -6.79 5.82 7.36
C GLY A 91 -5.64 5.17 6.59
N MET A 92 -4.69 5.96 6.10
CA MET A 92 -3.56 5.53 5.29
C MET A 92 -4.01 4.82 4.00
N LYS A 93 -3.62 3.56 3.78
CA LYS A 93 -3.83 2.82 2.52
C LYS A 93 -5.10 1.97 2.49
N VAL A 94 -5.84 1.89 3.58
CA VAL A 94 -6.99 1.01 3.73
C VAL A 94 -8.28 1.77 3.98
N SER A 95 -9.42 1.09 3.86
CA SER A 95 -10.73 1.71 4.06
C SER A 95 -10.92 2.26 5.48
N PRO A 96 -11.87 3.19 5.70
CA PRO A 96 -12.21 3.68 7.03
C PRO A 96 -12.64 2.57 7.99
N VAL A 97 -13.26 1.51 7.47
CA VAL A 97 -13.73 0.36 8.24
C VAL A 97 -12.55 -0.51 8.67
N GLU A 98 -11.65 -0.84 7.72
CA GLU A 98 -10.48 -1.68 8.01
C GLU A 98 -9.48 -0.99 8.94
N SER A 99 -9.32 0.32 8.83
CA SER A 99 -8.48 1.12 9.72
C SER A 99 -9.16 1.46 11.06
N ASP A 100 -10.39 0.98 11.28
CA ASP A 100 -11.21 1.19 12.48
C ASP A 100 -11.27 2.65 12.93
N ARG A 101 -11.53 3.56 11.98
CA ARG A 101 -11.56 5.01 12.27
C ARG A 101 -12.67 5.40 13.22
N TYR A 102 -13.79 4.67 13.21
CA TYR A 102 -14.88 4.92 14.15
C TYR A 102 -14.42 4.73 15.61
N SER A 103 -13.83 3.58 15.96
CA SER A 103 -13.34 3.32 17.31
C SER A 103 -12.20 4.25 17.72
N ALA A 104 -11.33 4.61 16.78
CA ALA A 104 -10.26 5.57 17.05
C ALA A 104 -10.81 6.93 17.47
N VAL A 105 -11.81 7.46 16.76
CA VAL A 105 -12.48 8.73 17.09
C VAL A 105 -13.31 8.60 18.36
N MET A 106 -13.98 7.46 18.59
CA MET A 106 -14.72 7.17 19.82
C MET A 106 -13.81 7.23 21.05
N SER A 107 -12.60 6.62 20.96
CA SER A 107 -11.62 6.65 22.06
C SER A 107 -11.19 8.06 22.41
N VAL A 108 -11.12 8.97 21.43
CA VAL A 108 -10.86 10.38 21.70
C VAL A 108 -12.04 11.03 22.41
N ARG A 109 -13.28 10.75 22.00
CA ARG A 109 -14.50 11.24 22.67
C ARG A 109 -14.54 10.81 24.13
N GLU A 110 -14.29 9.52 24.39
CA GLU A 110 -14.23 8.97 25.75
C GLU A 110 -13.16 9.67 26.60
N ILE A 111 -11.99 9.94 26.06
CA ILE A 111 -10.95 10.68 26.77
C ILE A 111 -11.41 12.09 27.12
N LEU A 112 -12.05 12.81 26.22
CA LEU A 112 -12.57 14.15 26.49
C LEU A 112 -13.63 14.14 27.59
N ASP A 113 -14.51 13.14 27.58
CA ASP A 113 -15.53 12.93 28.61
C ASP A 113 -14.91 12.65 29.98
N ASP A 114 -13.94 11.72 30.03
CA ASP A 114 -13.19 11.36 31.24
C ASP A 114 -12.45 12.56 31.84
N CYS A 115 -11.94 13.45 31.00
CA CYS A 115 -11.20 14.66 31.41
C CYS A 115 -12.13 15.80 31.85
N GLY A 116 -13.46 15.65 31.78
CA GLY A 116 -14.43 16.68 32.10
C GLY A 116 -14.64 17.71 31.00
N ALA A 117 -14.36 17.36 29.76
CA ALA A 117 -14.56 18.21 28.57
C ALA A 117 -15.68 17.67 27.66
N SER A 118 -16.75 17.09 28.24
CA SER A 118 -17.86 16.48 27.49
C SER A 118 -18.59 17.47 26.57
N ASP A 119 -18.59 18.75 26.89
CA ASP A 119 -19.21 19.81 26.08
C ASP A 119 -18.36 20.22 24.88
N ALA A 120 -17.07 19.84 24.86
CA ALA A 120 -16.17 20.17 23.76
C ALA A 120 -16.55 19.42 22.50
N LYS A 121 -16.71 20.11 21.40
CA LYS A 121 -16.96 19.53 20.09
C LYS A 121 -15.70 18.90 19.55
N LEU A 122 -15.86 17.79 18.82
CA LEU A 122 -14.76 17.15 18.12
C LEU A 122 -14.73 17.63 16.66
N TYR A 123 -13.55 18.00 16.19
CA TYR A 123 -13.31 18.43 14.82
C TYR A 123 -12.36 17.46 14.15
N ILE A 124 -12.66 17.08 12.93
CA ILE A 124 -11.73 16.38 12.03
C ILE A 124 -11.24 17.42 11.04
N SER A 125 -10.18 18.14 11.41
CA SER A 125 -9.70 19.26 10.60
C SER A 125 -8.81 18.84 9.42
N GLU A 126 -8.34 17.60 9.44
CA GLU A 126 -7.73 16.97 8.27
C GLU A 126 -8.08 15.47 8.22
N MET A 127 -8.47 15.02 7.04
CA MET A 127 -8.74 13.61 6.75
C MET A 127 -8.74 13.39 5.25
N GLY A 128 -8.01 12.41 4.75
CA GLY A 128 -7.98 12.14 3.32
C GLY A 128 -7.29 10.84 2.95
N TRP A 129 -7.40 10.48 1.68
CA TRP A 129 -6.69 9.38 1.04
C TRP A 129 -5.98 9.89 -0.20
N SER A 130 -4.70 9.59 -0.30
CA SER A 130 -3.89 9.94 -1.46
C SER A 130 -4.10 8.92 -2.58
N THR A 131 -4.23 9.39 -3.83
CA THR A 131 -4.21 8.50 -5.00
C THR A 131 -2.80 7.97 -5.33
N GLY A 132 -1.78 8.34 -4.57
CA GLY A 132 -0.51 7.63 -4.50
C GLY A 132 -0.56 6.34 -3.66
N TRP A 133 -1.64 6.14 -2.87
CA TRP A 133 -1.85 4.94 -2.04
C TRP A 133 -2.96 4.03 -2.56
N VAL A 134 -4.05 4.63 -3.03
CA VAL A 134 -5.25 3.94 -3.49
C VAL A 134 -5.63 4.47 -4.87
N ASP A 135 -6.43 3.74 -5.62
CA ASP A 135 -6.95 4.26 -6.89
C ASP A 135 -8.02 5.34 -6.69
N TYR A 136 -8.41 5.97 -7.78
CA TYR A 136 -9.38 7.08 -7.77
C TYR A 136 -10.77 6.67 -7.25
N GLU A 137 -11.17 5.43 -7.47
CA GLU A 137 -12.48 4.92 -7.04
C GLU A 137 -12.49 4.68 -5.54
N HIS A 138 -11.43 4.06 -5.00
CA HIS A 138 -11.27 3.86 -3.56
C HIS A 138 -11.11 5.19 -2.81
N GLN A 139 -10.38 6.18 -3.36
CA GLN A 139 -10.32 7.52 -2.76
C GLN A 139 -11.73 8.11 -2.60
N ALA A 140 -12.56 8.02 -3.64
CA ALA A 140 -13.93 8.53 -3.61
C ALA A 140 -14.84 7.75 -2.65
N ALA A 141 -14.73 6.42 -2.64
CA ALA A 141 -15.50 5.54 -1.77
C ALA A 141 -15.17 5.77 -0.29
N PHE A 142 -13.89 5.84 0.04
CA PHE A 142 -13.44 6.02 1.42
C PHE A 142 -13.82 7.41 1.97
N LEU A 143 -13.74 8.44 1.11
CA LEU A 143 -14.27 9.76 1.43
C LEU A 143 -15.76 9.69 1.79
N ALA A 144 -16.57 9.04 0.96
CA ALA A 144 -18.00 8.93 1.21
C ALA A 144 -18.32 8.13 2.48
N GLN A 145 -17.64 7.02 2.69
CA GLN A 145 -17.80 6.15 3.86
C GLN A 145 -17.46 6.89 5.16
N ILE A 146 -16.32 7.61 5.20
CA ILE A 146 -15.90 8.27 6.44
C ILE A 146 -16.86 9.37 6.87
N TYR A 147 -17.44 10.12 5.95
CA TYR A 147 -18.46 11.13 6.28
C TYR A 147 -19.68 10.49 6.93
N ALA A 148 -20.16 9.35 6.42
CA ALA A 148 -21.28 8.62 7.02
C ALA A 148 -20.93 8.08 8.41
N MET A 149 -19.78 7.46 8.57
CA MET A 149 -19.33 6.85 9.82
C MET A 149 -19.17 7.89 10.93
N LEU A 150 -18.51 9.02 10.62
CA LEU A 150 -18.23 10.05 11.62
C LEU A 150 -19.40 11.03 11.85
N SER A 151 -20.50 10.92 11.09
CA SER A 151 -21.76 11.60 11.36
C SER A 151 -22.55 11.00 12.55
N SER A 152 -22.02 9.96 13.18
CA SER A 152 -22.65 9.29 14.33
C SER A 152 -22.72 10.25 15.53
N PRO A 153 -23.92 10.54 16.07
CA PRO A 153 -24.11 11.59 17.08
C PRO A 153 -23.29 11.38 18.35
N GLU A 154 -23.06 10.14 18.75
CA GLU A 154 -22.30 9.75 19.93
C GLU A 154 -20.81 10.17 19.87
N LEU A 155 -20.27 10.41 18.67
CA LEU A 155 -18.91 10.90 18.50
C LEU A 155 -18.78 12.41 18.83
N GLY A 156 -19.87 13.16 18.72
CA GLY A 156 -19.84 14.62 18.91
C GLY A 156 -19.01 15.38 17.89
N VAL A 157 -18.86 14.82 16.67
CA VAL A 157 -18.12 15.46 15.57
C VAL A 157 -18.95 16.61 15.01
N GLU A 158 -18.38 17.82 15.04
CA GLU A 158 -19.01 19.04 14.54
C GLU A 158 -18.74 19.26 13.05
N ASN A 159 -17.53 18.96 12.60
CA ASN A 159 -17.11 19.16 11.22
C ASN A 159 -16.06 18.15 10.79
N ILE A 160 -16.07 17.82 9.50
CA ILE A 160 -15.08 16.97 8.83
C ILE A 160 -14.55 17.75 7.63
N MET A 161 -13.25 18.04 7.62
CA MET A 161 -12.56 18.70 6.53
C MET A 161 -11.72 17.69 5.78
N TYR A 162 -11.98 17.56 4.49
CA TYR A 162 -11.21 16.66 3.63
C TYR A 162 -9.89 17.34 3.22
N TYR A 163 -8.78 16.67 3.42
CA TYR A 163 -7.47 17.04 2.90
C TYR A 163 -7.19 16.23 1.64
N ASP A 164 -7.12 16.86 0.43
CA ASP A 164 -7.30 18.27 0.31
C ASP A 164 -8.11 18.63 -0.94
N PHE A 165 -8.19 19.89 -1.31
CA PHE A 165 -8.99 20.32 -2.45
C PHE A 165 -8.30 20.05 -3.78
N GLN A 166 -7.01 20.34 -3.89
CA GLN A 166 -6.22 20.25 -5.11
C GLN A 166 -4.92 19.50 -4.84
N ASP A 167 -4.53 18.61 -5.75
CA ASP A 167 -3.23 17.94 -5.69
C ASP A 167 -2.09 18.96 -5.57
N ASP A 168 -1.17 18.72 -4.62
CA ASP A 168 -0.01 19.59 -4.37
C ASP A 168 1.10 19.44 -5.40
N GLY A 169 1.06 18.40 -6.22
CA GLY A 169 2.05 18.14 -7.25
C GLY A 169 1.60 17.13 -8.31
N PHE A 170 2.56 16.63 -9.08
CA PHE A 170 2.29 15.80 -10.26
C PHE A 170 3.01 14.44 -10.24
N LYS A 171 3.74 14.10 -9.16
CA LYS A 171 4.41 12.81 -9.01
C LYS A 171 3.42 11.77 -8.50
N PRO A 172 3.01 10.78 -9.31
CA PRO A 172 2.00 9.78 -8.90
C PRO A 172 2.45 8.92 -7.71
N GLU A 173 3.76 8.70 -7.58
CA GLU A 173 4.35 7.90 -6.50
C GLU A 173 4.52 8.67 -5.18
N ASP A 174 4.41 10.00 -5.21
CA ASP A 174 4.55 10.84 -4.02
C ASP A 174 3.15 11.05 -3.41
N GLN A 175 2.93 10.48 -2.24
CA GLN A 175 1.64 10.56 -1.57
C GLN A 175 1.16 11.98 -1.32
N GLU A 176 2.07 12.89 -0.90
CA GLU A 176 1.71 14.28 -0.58
C GLU A 176 1.23 15.05 -1.81
N ASN A 177 1.64 14.63 -2.99
CA ASN A 177 1.24 15.27 -4.23
C ASN A 177 -0.17 14.89 -4.70
N ASN A 178 -0.87 13.94 -4.07
CA ASN A 178 -2.02 13.27 -4.67
C ASN A 178 -3.27 13.17 -3.77
N PHE A 179 -3.37 13.97 -2.72
CA PHE A 179 -4.55 13.99 -1.82
C PHE A 179 -5.76 14.71 -2.40
N GLY A 180 -5.56 15.65 -3.33
CA GLY A 180 -6.59 16.51 -3.86
C GLY A 180 -7.81 15.78 -4.43
N VAL A 181 -8.98 16.40 -4.39
CA VAL A 181 -10.17 15.98 -5.12
C VAL A 181 -10.19 16.47 -6.56
N ILE A 182 -9.30 17.40 -6.91
CA ILE A 182 -9.01 17.84 -8.28
C ILE A 182 -7.50 17.75 -8.54
N ARG A 183 -7.12 17.55 -9.80
CA ARG A 183 -5.72 17.54 -10.22
C ARG A 183 -5.10 18.92 -10.21
N THR A 184 -3.78 18.98 -9.94
CA THR A 184 -3.01 20.23 -10.00
C THR A 184 -2.91 20.78 -11.43
N TRP A 185 -2.63 22.08 -11.54
CA TRP A 185 -2.43 22.77 -12.81
C TRP A 185 -1.16 22.35 -13.57
N ASP A 186 -0.19 21.74 -12.89
CA ASP A 186 1.09 21.29 -13.47
C ASP A 186 0.96 19.96 -14.24
N THR A 187 -0.17 19.29 -14.20
CA THR A 187 -0.38 18.09 -15.02
C THR A 187 -0.55 18.52 -16.47
N VAL A 188 0.42 18.11 -17.31
CA VAL A 188 0.62 18.62 -18.68
C VAL A 188 -0.60 18.40 -19.59
N ASP A 189 -1.35 17.31 -19.39
CA ASP A 189 -2.40 16.94 -20.31
C ASP A 189 -3.80 17.43 -19.91
N THR A 190 -4.08 17.54 -18.60
CA THR A 190 -5.44 17.84 -18.11
C THR A 190 -5.41 18.48 -16.71
N PRO A 191 -5.05 19.80 -16.61
CA PRO A 191 -5.04 20.51 -15.34
C PRO A 191 -6.46 20.72 -14.80
N PHE A 192 -6.61 20.75 -13.48
CA PHE A 192 -7.89 21.03 -12.77
C PHE A 192 -9.01 20.03 -13.05
N ILE A 193 -8.69 18.83 -13.56
CA ILE A 193 -9.71 17.79 -13.74
C ILE A 193 -10.19 17.31 -12.37
N ALA A 194 -11.50 17.28 -12.22
CA ALA A 194 -12.15 16.67 -11.08
C ALA A 194 -11.87 15.16 -11.05
N LYS A 195 -11.41 14.67 -9.90
CA LYS A 195 -11.33 13.24 -9.62
C LYS A 195 -12.74 12.71 -9.26
N PRO A 196 -12.98 11.39 -9.28
CA PRO A 196 -14.24 10.81 -8.79
C PRO A 196 -14.59 11.26 -7.37
N SER A 197 -13.59 11.48 -6.51
CA SER A 197 -13.76 11.99 -5.14
C SER A 197 -14.42 13.38 -5.08
N TYR A 198 -14.19 14.25 -6.07
CA TYR A 198 -14.89 15.53 -6.17
C TYR A 198 -16.39 15.34 -6.39
N LEU A 199 -16.76 14.43 -7.29
CA LEU A 199 -18.16 14.12 -7.57
C LEU A 199 -18.83 13.43 -6.38
N ALA A 200 -18.13 12.51 -5.71
CA ALA A 200 -18.62 11.86 -4.49
C ALA A 200 -18.87 12.89 -3.37
N LEU A 201 -17.91 13.82 -3.14
CA LEU A 201 -18.08 14.90 -2.17
C LEU A 201 -19.23 15.83 -2.52
N SER A 202 -19.37 16.19 -3.80
CA SER A 202 -20.50 16.98 -4.29
C SER A 202 -21.85 16.28 -4.04
N ASN A 203 -21.92 14.95 -4.29
CA ASN A 203 -23.13 14.17 -4.05
C ASN A 203 -23.47 14.06 -2.57
N ILE A 204 -22.48 13.84 -1.69
CA ILE A 204 -22.65 13.86 -0.24
C ILE A 204 -23.21 15.21 0.21
N ASN A 205 -22.60 16.30 -0.22
CA ASN A 205 -23.07 17.65 0.12
C ASN A 205 -24.51 17.89 -0.35
N ARG A 206 -24.85 17.42 -1.56
CA ARG A 206 -26.20 17.53 -2.08
C ARG A 206 -27.25 16.74 -1.27
N LEU A 207 -26.87 15.57 -0.75
CA LEU A 207 -27.81 14.65 -0.10
C LEU A 207 -27.80 14.80 1.43
N LEU A 208 -26.65 15.11 2.03
CA LEU A 208 -26.43 14.99 3.48
C LEU A 208 -26.08 16.31 4.16
N THR A 209 -26.01 17.45 3.48
CA THR A 209 -25.84 18.75 4.15
C THR A 209 -26.97 18.94 5.15
N ASN A 210 -26.60 19.20 6.42
CA ASN A 210 -27.49 19.33 7.58
C ASN A 210 -28.39 18.10 7.84
N ALA A 211 -28.17 16.99 7.18
CA ALA A 211 -28.89 15.75 7.45
C ALA A 211 -28.49 15.17 8.81
N LYS A 212 -29.44 14.53 9.46
CA LYS A 212 -29.21 13.87 10.76
C LYS A 212 -29.22 12.38 10.60
N LEU A 213 -28.18 11.70 11.06
CA LEU A 213 -28.19 10.24 11.16
C LEU A 213 -29.31 9.81 12.13
N THR A 214 -30.20 8.94 11.64
CA THR A 214 -31.36 8.46 12.40
C THR A 214 -31.31 6.97 12.73
N ASP A 215 -30.56 6.20 11.93
CA ASP A 215 -30.36 4.77 12.16
C ASP A 215 -29.07 4.30 11.47
N LYS A 216 -28.43 3.27 12.02
CA LYS A 216 -27.30 2.59 11.39
C LYS A 216 -27.36 1.10 11.65
N LYS A 217 -27.00 0.29 10.67
CA LYS A 217 -26.87 -1.17 10.77
C LYS A 217 -25.56 -1.63 10.19
N GLN A 218 -24.88 -2.52 10.90
CA GLN A 218 -23.72 -3.25 10.43
C GLN A 218 -24.12 -4.72 10.33
N ILE A 219 -24.31 -5.22 9.12
CA ILE A 219 -24.69 -6.61 8.83
C ILE A 219 -23.67 -7.13 7.84
N GLU A 220 -22.64 -7.81 8.33
CA GLU A 220 -21.55 -8.29 7.47
C GLU A 220 -22.07 -8.94 6.19
N PRO A 221 -21.56 -8.53 5.02
CA PRO A 221 -20.47 -7.55 4.79
C PRO A 221 -20.95 -6.09 4.64
N TYR A 222 -22.22 -5.79 4.89
CA TYR A 222 -22.85 -4.49 4.59
C TYR A 222 -22.77 -3.50 5.73
N SER A 223 -22.54 -2.23 5.36
CA SER A 223 -22.67 -1.06 6.22
C SER A 223 -23.82 -0.19 5.71
N MET A 224 -24.74 0.17 6.58
CA MET A 224 -25.95 0.92 6.23
C MET A 224 -26.16 2.08 7.20
N TYR A 225 -26.34 3.29 6.65
CA TYR A 225 -26.53 4.53 7.41
C TYR A 225 -27.75 5.26 6.87
N LYS A 226 -28.77 5.50 7.71
CA LYS A 226 -29.99 6.21 7.36
C LYS A 226 -29.98 7.62 7.93
N PHE A 227 -30.13 8.60 7.05
CA PHE A 227 -30.16 10.01 7.39
C PHE A 227 -31.56 10.60 7.12
N LYS A 228 -31.91 11.62 7.88
CA LYS A 228 -33.05 12.50 7.61
C LYS A 228 -32.53 13.81 7.06
N ALA A 229 -32.79 14.08 5.78
CA ALA A 229 -32.39 15.31 5.10
C ALA A 229 -33.29 16.50 5.48
N GLU A 230 -32.82 17.73 5.23
CA GLU A 230 -33.59 18.96 5.52
C GLU A 230 -34.91 19.05 4.78
N ASP A 231 -35.01 18.52 3.57
CA ASP A 231 -36.25 18.47 2.78
C ASP A 231 -37.26 17.42 3.29
N GLY A 232 -36.93 16.74 4.37
CA GLY A 232 -37.76 15.73 5.01
C GLY A 232 -37.69 14.36 4.40
N LYS A 233 -36.92 14.14 3.35
CA LYS A 233 -36.66 12.79 2.80
C LYS A 233 -35.67 12.00 3.66
N ASP A 234 -35.76 10.71 3.57
CA ASP A 234 -34.74 9.81 4.08
C ASP A 234 -33.73 9.51 3.00
N VAL A 235 -32.46 9.39 3.40
CA VAL A 235 -31.34 8.94 2.58
C VAL A 235 -30.74 7.72 3.25
N LEU A 236 -30.83 6.56 2.61
CA LEU A 236 -30.18 5.33 3.06
C LEU A 236 -28.92 5.13 2.22
N MET A 237 -27.76 5.24 2.86
CA MET A 237 -26.47 4.99 2.27
C MET A 237 -26.03 3.58 2.59
N ILE A 238 -25.57 2.83 1.57
CA ILE A 238 -25.22 1.41 1.69
C ILE A 238 -23.92 1.15 0.94
N TRP A 239 -23.01 0.39 1.54
CA TRP A 239 -21.84 -0.20 0.86
C TRP A 239 -21.52 -1.57 1.42
N SER A 240 -20.74 -2.37 0.69
CA SER A 240 -20.21 -3.67 1.10
C SER A 240 -18.70 -3.61 1.30
N ARG A 241 -18.13 -4.51 2.12
CA ARG A 241 -16.68 -4.76 2.18
C ARG A 241 -16.18 -5.56 0.99
N ASN A 242 -17.06 -6.29 0.33
CA ASN A 242 -16.74 -7.01 -0.90
C ASN A 242 -16.80 -6.06 -2.08
N GLU A 243 -16.08 -6.36 -3.16
CA GLU A 243 -16.12 -5.52 -4.35
C GLU A 243 -17.48 -5.49 -5.02
N ASN A 244 -18.20 -6.62 -5.01
CA ASN A 244 -19.48 -6.78 -5.67
C ASN A 244 -20.36 -7.78 -4.93
N ASP A 245 -21.41 -7.27 -4.28
CA ASP A 245 -22.46 -8.07 -3.67
C ASP A 245 -23.80 -7.70 -4.29
N TYR A 246 -24.63 -8.68 -4.57
CA TYR A 246 -25.98 -8.45 -5.07
C TYR A 246 -26.98 -8.66 -3.95
N LEU A 247 -27.78 -7.65 -3.65
CA LEU A 247 -28.81 -7.73 -2.60
C LEU A 247 -30.10 -7.01 -3.01
N THR A 248 -31.16 -7.32 -2.30
CA THR A 248 -32.41 -6.58 -2.33
C THR A 248 -32.56 -5.79 -1.04
N VAL A 249 -32.93 -4.52 -1.16
CA VAL A 249 -33.32 -3.67 -0.04
C VAL A 249 -34.82 -3.39 -0.12
N SER A 250 -35.54 -3.75 0.94
CA SER A 250 -37.00 -3.51 1.05
C SER A 250 -37.23 -2.28 1.94
N ILE A 251 -37.89 -1.25 1.42
CA ILE A 251 -38.11 0.03 2.13
C ILE A 251 -39.59 0.44 2.17
N GLY A 252 -40.48 -0.31 1.51
CA GLY A 252 -41.90 0.01 1.43
C GLY A 252 -42.29 1.13 0.46
N ASP A 253 -41.39 2.00 0.03
CA ASP A 253 -41.64 3.06 -0.95
C ASP A 253 -41.36 2.56 -2.37
N ASN A 254 -42.30 2.71 -3.27
CA ASN A 254 -42.16 2.32 -4.68
C ASN A 254 -41.53 3.42 -5.55
N ASN A 255 -41.34 4.62 -5.04
CA ASN A 255 -40.92 5.81 -5.79
C ASN A 255 -39.53 6.34 -5.36
N ALA A 256 -38.85 5.64 -4.45
CA ALA A 256 -37.52 6.06 -4.05
C ALA A 256 -36.57 6.03 -5.26
N LYS A 257 -35.64 6.98 -5.28
CA LYS A 257 -34.60 7.07 -6.29
C LYS A 257 -33.31 6.45 -5.77
N VAL A 258 -32.58 5.81 -6.65
CA VAL A 258 -31.29 5.22 -6.34
C VAL A 258 -30.20 5.96 -7.10
N TYR A 259 -29.14 6.34 -6.38
CA TYR A 259 -28.00 7.03 -6.95
C TYR A 259 -26.72 6.25 -6.67
N ASP A 260 -25.81 6.26 -7.64
CA ASP A 260 -24.44 5.81 -7.40
C ASP A 260 -23.66 6.83 -6.53
N MET A 261 -22.44 6.48 -6.19
CA MET A 261 -21.54 7.33 -5.41
C MET A 261 -21.31 8.70 -6.05
N LEU A 262 -21.29 8.78 -7.37
CA LEU A 262 -21.03 10.02 -8.12
C LEU A 262 -22.26 10.88 -8.33
N GLY A 263 -23.45 10.38 -7.95
CA GLY A 263 -24.73 11.09 -8.03
C GLY A 263 -25.55 10.83 -9.29
N ASN A 264 -25.17 9.84 -10.10
CA ASN A 264 -25.99 9.41 -11.24
C ASN A 264 -27.17 8.56 -10.76
N GLU A 265 -28.36 8.82 -11.28
CA GLU A 265 -29.51 7.97 -11.00
C GLU A 265 -29.34 6.62 -11.69
N LYS A 266 -29.48 5.52 -10.92
CA LYS A 266 -29.35 4.15 -11.43
C LYS A 266 -30.71 3.55 -11.78
N ASP A 267 -30.79 2.98 -12.97
CA ASP A 267 -31.89 2.10 -13.34
C ASP A 267 -31.63 0.71 -12.75
N ILE A 268 -32.53 0.27 -11.87
CA ILE A 268 -32.45 -1.00 -11.18
C ILE A 268 -33.78 -1.70 -11.13
N TYR A 269 -33.79 -2.98 -10.79
CA TYR A 269 -35.04 -3.69 -10.50
C TYR A 269 -35.74 -3.09 -9.29
N ARG A 270 -37.00 -2.67 -9.47
CA ARG A 270 -37.86 -2.21 -8.38
C ARG A 270 -39.28 -2.70 -8.57
N LYS A 271 -39.79 -3.36 -7.53
CA LYS A 271 -41.17 -3.86 -7.48
C LYS A 271 -41.58 -4.03 -6.01
N ASP A 272 -42.78 -3.57 -5.69
CA ASP A 272 -43.38 -3.73 -4.34
C ASP A 272 -42.49 -3.25 -3.18
N GLY A 273 -41.86 -2.08 -3.37
CA GLY A 273 -40.94 -1.49 -2.38
C GLY A 273 -39.61 -2.21 -2.22
N ARG A 274 -39.31 -3.18 -3.10
CA ARG A 274 -38.03 -3.89 -3.15
C ARG A 274 -37.15 -3.34 -4.26
N TYR A 275 -35.88 -3.11 -3.94
CA TYR A 275 -34.87 -2.56 -4.81
C TYR A 275 -33.70 -3.55 -4.85
N SER A 276 -33.46 -4.19 -6.00
CA SER A 276 -32.35 -5.12 -6.19
C SER A 276 -31.23 -4.47 -6.93
N MET A 277 -30.01 -4.56 -6.40
CA MET A 277 -28.83 -3.85 -6.91
C MET A 277 -27.54 -4.57 -6.56
N CYS A 278 -26.48 -4.23 -7.29
CA CYS A 278 -25.11 -4.52 -6.90
C CYS A 278 -24.63 -3.45 -5.92
N VAL A 279 -23.94 -3.86 -4.86
CA VAL A 279 -23.34 -3.00 -3.84
C VAL A 279 -21.92 -3.47 -3.60
N GLY A 280 -20.95 -2.59 -3.82
CA GLY A 280 -19.54 -2.83 -3.55
C GLY A 280 -18.98 -1.86 -2.53
N ASN A 281 -17.68 -1.60 -2.60
CA ASN A 281 -17.01 -0.59 -1.78
C ASN A 281 -17.55 0.82 -2.04
N SER A 282 -18.00 1.10 -3.29
CA SER A 282 -18.58 2.38 -3.68
C SER A 282 -20.01 2.52 -3.15
N PRO A 283 -20.29 3.49 -2.26
CA PRO A 283 -21.62 3.63 -1.67
C PRO A 283 -22.73 3.93 -2.67
N ILE A 284 -23.90 3.35 -2.43
CA ILE A 284 -25.16 3.62 -3.13
C ILE A 284 -26.09 4.36 -2.17
N TYR A 285 -26.91 5.27 -2.72
CA TYR A 285 -27.88 6.07 -1.97
C TYR A 285 -29.28 5.77 -2.43
N ILE A 286 -30.16 5.39 -1.51
CA ILE A 286 -31.63 5.28 -1.75
C ILE A 286 -32.29 6.49 -1.10
N VAL A 287 -32.99 7.29 -1.90
CA VAL A 287 -33.60 8.56 -1.45
C VAL A 287 -35.10 8.49 -1.61
N GLY A 288 -35.84 8.54 -0.51
CA GLY A 288 -37.31 8.42 -0.53
C GLY A 288 -37.92 8.53 0.86
N SER A 289 -39.08 7.91 1.04
CA SER A 289 -39.72 7.74 2.34
C SER A 289 -39.37 6.37 2.90
N ILE A 290 -38.47 6.32 3.90
CA ILE A 290 -37.92 5.07 4.42
C ILE A 290 -38.25 4.95 5.91
N ASP A 291 -39.41 4.36 6.23
CA ASP A 291 -39.78 4.13 7.63
C ASP A 291 -38.93 3.00 8.26
N SER A 292 -38.73 1.93 7.49
CA SER A 292 -37.87 0.80 7.85
C SER A 292 -37.15 0.27 6.63
N TYR A 293 -36.06 -0.47 6.82
CA TYR A 293 -35.37 -1.14 5.71
C TYR A 293 -34.86 -2.51 6.16
N GLU A 294 -34.91 -3.46 5.23
CA GLU A 294 -34.43 -4.82 5.41
C GLU A 294 -33.67 -5.26 4.16
N THR A 295 -32.65 -6.09 4.36
CA THR A 295 -31.89 -6.71 3.28
C THR A 295 -32.39 -8.12 3.02
N GLY A 296 -32.36 -8.53 1.76
CA GLY A 296 -32.72 -9.87 1.32
C GLY A 296 -31.88 -10.33 0.13
N LYS A 297 -32.13 -11.56 -0.33
CA LYS A 297 -31.45 -12.11 -1.49
C LYS A 297 -31.71 -11.24 -2.72
N ALA A 298 -30.71 -11.07 -3.56
CA ALA A 298 -30.81 -10.33 -4.80
C ALA A 298 -31.82 -10.97 -5.76
N VAL A 299 -32.46 -10.14 -6.58
CA VAL A 299 -33.33 -10.62 -7.66
C VAL A 299 -32.50 -11.19 -8.81
N PHE A 300 -31.33 -10.59 -9.06
CA PHE A 300 -30.34 -11.09 -10.01
C PHE A 300 -29.04 -11.30 -9.28
N ASP A 301 -28.41 -12.45 -9.50
CA ASP A 301 -27.11 -12.82 -8.98
C ASP A 301 -26.17 -13.10 -10.15
N ILE A 302 -24.98 -12.51 -10.14
CA ILE A 302 -23.98 -12.63 -11.21
C ILE A 302 -22.73 -13.18 -10.60
N SER A 303 -22.10 -14.15 -11.28
CA SER A 303 -20.88 -14.83 -10.79
C SER A 303 -19.67 -13.92 -10.58
N GLY A 304 -19.70 -12.71 -11.12
CA GLY A 304 -18.67 -11.69 -10.94
C GLY A 304 -18.76 -10.56 -11.94
N THR A 305 -18.07 -9.46 -11.67
CA THR A 305 -17.98 -8.27 -12.52
C THR A 305 -16.57 -7.98 -13.01
N SER A 306 -15.57 -8.77 -12.59
CA SER A 306 -14.19 -8.68 -13.06
C SER A 306 -13.68 -10.07 -13.44
N PHE A 307 -13.14 -10.19 -14.65
CA PHE A 307 -12.65 -11.44 -15.20
C PHE A 307 -11.23 -11.23 -15.74
N GLU A 308 -10.31 -12.05 -15.29
CA GLU A 308 -8.92 -12.08 -15.75
C GLU A 308 -8.72 -13.31 -16.62
N LEU A 309 -8.42 -13.10 -17.89
CA LEU A 309 -8.27 -14.19 -18.85
C LEU A 309 -6.94 -14.09 -19.61
N PRO A 310 -6.13 -15.13 -19.57
CA PRO A 310 -5.00 -15.28 -20.47
C PRO A 310 -5.45 -15.46 -21.94
N TYR A 311 -4.53 -15.24 -22.86
CA TYR A 311 -4.78 -15.43 -24.29
C TYR A 311 -5.42 -16.80 -24.59
N ASN A 312 -6.48 -16.77 -25.39
CA ASN A 312 -7.26 -17.92 -25.85
C ASN A 312 -7.91 -18.75 -24.72
N ASP A 313 -7.93 -18.22 -23.49
CA ASP A 313 -8.69 -18.82 -22.40
C ASP A 313 -10.16 -18.38 -22.43
N VAL A 314 -11.00 -19.13 -21.74
CA VAL A 314 -12.45 -18.90 -21.70
C VAL A 314 -12.94 -18.78 -20.27
N SER A 315 -13.93 -17.93 -20.06
CA SER A 315 -14.64 -17.80 -18.77
C SER A 315 -16.14 -17.75 -19.00
N ASP A 316 -16.88 -18.23 -18.03
CA ASP A 316 -18.34 -18.18 -17.99
C ASP A 316 -18.77 -17.05 -17.03
N ILE A 317 -19.72 -16.22 -17.45
CA ILE A 317 -20.50 -15.33 -16.60
C ILE A 317 -21.83 -16.00 -16.38
N ASP A 318 -22.04 -16.55 -15.20
CA ASP A 318 -23.29 -17.17 -14.80
C ASP A 318 -24.22 -16.13 -14.17
N ILE A 319 -25.49 -16.13 -14.53
CA ILE A 319 -26.50 -15.21 -14.06
C ILE A 319 -27.70 -16.02 -13.59
N GLU A 320 -28.17 -15.80 -12.36
CA GLU A 320 -29.40 -16.40 -11.83
C GLU A 320 -30.43 -15.32 -11.52
N LYS A 321 -31.70 -15.61 -11.76
CA LYS A 321 -32.81 -14.73 -11.36
C LYS A 321 -33.77 -15.43 -10.38
N GLU A 322 -34.23 -14.68 -9.38
CA GLU A 322 -35.16 -15.13 -8.35
C GLU A 322 -36.63 -14.70 -8.59
N ILE A 323 -36.94 -14.33 -9.84
CA ILE A 323 -38.26 -13.87 -10.24
C ILE A 323 -38.74 -14.64 -11.46
N ASP A 324 -40.08 -14.83 -11.57
CA ASP A 324 -40.71 -15.41 -12.72
C ASP A 324 -40.95 -14.41 -13.88
N ASP A 325 -40.74 -13.11 -13.61
CA ASP A 325 -40.85 -12.05 -14.60
C ASP A 325 -39.93 -12.33 -15.81
N TYR A 326 -40.41 -12.02 -17.01
CA TYR A 326 -39.60 -12.13 -18.22
C TYR A 326 -38.40 -11.17 -18.15
N ALA A 327 -37.23 -11.68 -18.49
CA ALA A 327 -36.01 -10.91 -18.54
C ALA A 327 -35.13 -11.33 -19.73
N GLU A 328 -34.51 -10.35 -20.37
CA GLU A 328 -33.54 -10.53 -21.46
C GLU A 328 -32.15 -10.11 -20.98
N VAL A 329 -31.10 -10.83 -21.41
CA VAL A 329 -29.72 -10.52 -21.14
C VAL A 329 -29.04 -9.98 -22.39
N GLU A 330 -28.49 -8.80 -22.30
CA GLU A 330 -27.66 -8.19 -23.32
C GLU A 330 -26.24 -7.99 -22.76
N PHE A 331 -25.21 -8.40 -23.51
CA PHE A 331 -23.82 -8.20 -23.16
C PHE A 331 -23.12 -7.45 -24.28
N ILE A 332 -22.58 -6.28 -23.97
CA ILE A 332 -22.04 -5.34 -24.95
C ILE A 332 -20.54 -5.24 -24.74
N LEU A 333 -19.79 -5.57 -25.78
CA LEU A 333 -18.35 -5.35 -25.88
C LEU A 333 -18.08 -4.12 -26.75
N ASP A 334 -16.98 -3.42 -26.51
CA ASP A 334 -16.51 -2.35 -27.38
C ASP A 334 -16.09 -2.87 -28.75
N SER A 335 -16.14 -2.03 -29.80
CA SER A 335 -15.89 -2.43 -31.20
C SER A 335 -14.48 -2.96 -31.45
N ASP A 336 -13.49 -2.47 -30.71
CA ASP A 336 -12.07 -2.80 -30.88
C ASP A 336 -11.56 -3.70 -29.71
N THR A 337 -12.45 -4.50 -29.15
CA THR A 337 -12.17 -5.36 -27.99
C THR A 337 -11.22 -6.51 -28.30
N ASN A 338 -10.43 -6.90 -27.32
CA ASN A 338 -9.62 -8.12 -27.31
C ASN A 338 -10.37 -9.33 -26.71
N PHE A 339 -11.68 -9.28 -26.67
CA PHE A 339 -12.54 -10.36 -26.18
C PHE A 339 -13.63 -10.66 -27.21
N GLU A 340 -14.11 -11.88 -27.23
CA GLU A 340 -15.23 -12.32 -28.04
C GLU A 340 -16.28 -13.05 -27.20
N ILE A 341 -17.55 -12.87 -27.55
CA ILE A 341 -18.64 -13.65 -26.98
C ILE A 341 -18.77 -14.94 -27.78
N ILE A 342 -18.46 -16.08 -27.13
CA ILE A 342 -18.61 -17.40 -27.76
C ILE A 342 -20.07 -17.86 -27.69
N GLU A 343 -20.76 -17.55 -26.59
CA GLU A 343 -22.10 -18.03 -26.27
C GLU A 343 -22.86 -16.97 -25.44
N ASN A 344 -24.09 -16.70 -25.78
CA ASN A 344 -25.07 -15.96 -24.99
C ASN A 344 -26.44 -16.52 -25.29
N ASN A 345 -26.93 -17.44 -24.45
CA ASN A 345 -28.20 -18.13 -24.66
C ASN A 345 -29.40 -17.43 -24.00
N GLY A 346 -29.16 -16.27 -23.36
CA GLY A 346 -30.22 -15.61 -22.58
C GLY A 346 -30.69 -16.47 -21.41
N PHE A 347 -31.84 -16.17 -20.85
CA PHE A 347 -32.42 -16.97 -19.76
C PHE A 347 -33.10 -18.25 -20.26
N VAL A 348 -32.65 -19.39 -19.76
CA VAL A 348 -33.31 -20.68 -19.86
C VAL A 348 -33.82 -21.04 -18.46
N GLY A 349 -35.12 -20.86 -18.25
CA GLY A 349 -35.69 -20.89 -16.90
C GLY A 349 -35.21 -19.67 -16.09
N ASN A 350 -34.54 -19.92 -14.97
CA ASN A 350 -34.01 -18.88 -14.11
C ASN A 350 -32.49 -18.64 -14.26
N LYS A 351 -31.83 -19.30 -15.24
CA LYS A 351 -30.37 -19.19 -15.44
C LYS A 351 -30.04 -18.69 -16.84
N ALA A 352 -29.04 -17.82 -16.92
CA ALA A 352 -28.42 -17.42 -18.16
C ALA A 352 -26.90 -17.58 -18.04
N LYS A 353 -26.25 -17.80 -19.19
CA LYS A 353 -24.80 -17.95 -19.27
C LYS A 353 -24.27 -17.18 -20.47
N ILE A 354 -23.20 -16.44 -20.22
CA ILE A 354 -22.41 -15.77 -21.24
C ILE A 354 -21.01 -16.39 -21.19
N LYS A 355 -20.52 -16.87 -22.32
CA LYS A 355 -19.17 -17.41 -22.42
C LYS A 355 -18.29 -16.47 -23.23
N LEU A 356 -17.18 -16.05 -22.63
CA LEU A 356 -16.21 -15.13 -23.20
C LEU A 356 -14.91 -15.86 -23.52
N ARG A 357 -14.19 -15.40 -24.53
CA ARG A 357 -12.82 -15.78 -24.86
C ARG A 357 -11.94 -14.54 -24.99
N ALA A 358 -10.73 -14.61 -24.45
CA ALA A 358 -9.69 -13.61 -24.67
C ALA A 358 -8.98 -13.85 -26.02
N THR A 359 -8.91 -12.83 -26.89
CA THR A 359 -8.34 -12.95 -28.26
C THR A 359 -7.11 -12.08 -28.47
N GLY A 360 -6.84 -11.14 -27.58
CA GLY A 360 -5.77 -10.14 -27.69
C GLY A 360 -4.51 -10.46 -26.91
N LYS A 361 -3.68 -9.44 -26.72
CA LYS A 361 -2.40 -9.51 -25.99
C LYS A 361 -2.58 -9.08 -24.53
N SER A 362 -1.71 -9.59 -23.63
CA SER A 362 -1.73 -9.25 -22.20
C SER A 362 -1.54 -7.76 -21.89
N GLY A 363 -1.90 -7.37 -20.68
CA GLY A 363 -1.74 -6.02 -20.17
C GLY A 363 -2.84 -5.02 -20.54
N VAL A 364 -3.91 -5.46 -21.24
CA VAL A 364 -5.06 -4.62 -21.58
C VAL A 364 -6.20 -4.87 -20.59
N SER A 365 -6.80 -3.79 -20.09
CA SER A 365 -8.04 -3.82 -19.31
C SER A 365 -9.12 -3.10 -20.09
N GLU A 366 -10.24 -3.76 -20.33
CA GLU A 366 -11.37 -3.29 -21.11
C GLU A 366 -12.65 -3.35 -20.31
N ASN A 367 -13.64 -2.57 -20.70
CA ASN A 367 -14.94 -2.57 -20.06
C ASN A 367 -15.98 -3.17 -21.00
N ALA A 368 -16.81 -4.04 -20.46
CA ALA A 368 -18.04 -4.51 -21.10
C ALA A 368 -19.24 -4.04 -20.26
N ARG A 369 -20.41 -4.18 -20.80
CA ARG A 369 -21.67 -3.80 -20.13
C ARG A 369 -22.63 -4.96 -20.16
N LEU A 370 -23.10 -5.37 -18.99
CA LEU A 370 -24.13 -6.38 -18.81
C LEU A 370 -25.46 -5.69 -18.49
N ILE A 371 -26.46 -5.88 -19.33
CA ILE A 371 -27.78 -5.30 -19.14
C ILE A 371 -28.81 -6.43 -19.02
N ILE A 372 -29.65 -6.34 -18.01
CA ILE A 372 -30.85 -7.18 -17.87
C ILE A 372 -32.06 -6.26 -17.95
N LYS A 373 -33.01 -6.57 -18.86
CA LYS A 373 -34.20 -5.76 -19.14
C LYS A 373 -35.43 -6.61 -19.29
N ASP A 374 -36.63 -5.99 -19.17
CA ASP A 374 -37.88 -6.64 -19.49
C ASP A 374 -38.16 -6.59 -21.02
N GLY A 375 -39.23 -7.26 -21.46
CA GLY A 375 -39.64 -7.26 -22.86
C GLY A 375 -40.12 -5.89 -23.41
N GLY A 376 -40.28 -4.90 -22.56
CA GLY A 376 -40.58 -3.50 -22.89
C GLY A 376 -39.34 -2.60 -22.92
N GLY A 377 -38.16 -3.14 -22.61
CA GLY A 377 -36.91 -2.41 -22.60
C GLY A 377 -36.61 -1.69 -21.29
N LYS A 378 -37.42 -1.89 -20.24
CA LYS A 378 -37.13 -1.35 -18.91
C LYS A 378 -35.92 -2.08 -18.30
N ILE A 379 -34.91 -1.36 -17.92
CA ILE A 379 -33.69 -1.90 -17.34
C ILE A 379 -33.97 -2.36 -15.90
N PHE A 380 -33.54 -3.57 -15.58
CA PHE A 380 -33.56 -4.18 -14.26
C PHE A 380 -32.17 -4.18 -13.62
N LEU A 381 -31.12 -4.32 -14.43
CA LEU A 381 -29.73 -4.31 -14.02
C LEU A 381 -28.89 -3.75 -15.15
N ASP A 382 -27.94 -2.91 -14.82
CA ASP A 382 -26.97 -2.33 -15.74
C ASP A 382 -25.60 -2.29 -15.02
N GLU A 383 -24.74 -3.25 -15.36
CA GLU A 383 -23.48 -3.44 -14.68
C GLU A 383 -22.30 -3.34 -15.64
N LYS A 384 -21.26 -2.66 -15.14
CA LYS A 384 -19.95 -2.61 -15.78
C LYS A 384 -19.21 -3.91 -15.47
N ILE A 385 -18.76 -4.60 -16.50
CA ILE A 385 -17.92 -5.77 -16.40
C ILE A 385 -16.51 -5.39 -16.82
N VAL A 386 -15.53 -5.65 -15.95
CA VAL A 386 -14.11 -5.40 -16.23
C VAL A 386 -13.50 -6.68 -16.78
N LEU A 387 -12.91 -6.58 -17.96
CA LEU A 387 -12.23 -7.68 -18.63
C LEU A 387 -10.74 -7.37 -18.70
N LYS A 388 -9.93 -8.17 -18.03
CA LYS A 388 -8.47 -8.00 -18.02
C LYS A 388 -7.79 -9.09 -18.80
N HIS A 389 -6.94 -8.70 -19.71
CA HIS A 389 -6.01 -9.57 -20.38
C HIS A 389 -4.78 -9.78 -19.52
N THR A 390 -4.52 -11.03 -19.12
CA THR A 390 -3.34 -11.39 -18.32
C THR A 390 -2.33 -12.18 -19.16
N ASP A 391 -1.10 -12.26 -18.65
CA ASP A 391 -0.08 -13.09 -19.28
C ASP A 391 -0.48 -14.56 -19.18
N MET A 392 -0.39 -15.26 -20.32
CA MET A 392 -0.64 -16.70 -20.36
C MET A 392 0.47 -17.47 -19.63
N ILE A 393 1.66 -16.93 -19.64
CA ILE A 393 2.85 -17.55 -19.05
C ILE A 393 3.58 -16.51 -18.22
N THR A 394 4.04 -16.90 -17.05
CA THR A 394 5.08 -16.15 -16.33
C THR A 394 6.32 -17.02 -16.18
N VAL A 395 7.48 -16.37 -16.27
CA VAL A 395 8.77 -17.04 -16.09
C VAL A 395 9.56 -16.30 -15.03
N ASN A 396 10.04 -17.05 -14.04
CA ASN A 396 10.99 -16.59 -13.05
C ASN A 396 12.30 -17.38 -13.19
N PHE A 397 13.43 -16.71 -13.00
CA PHE A 397 14.74 -17.35 -13.02
C PHE A 397 15.50 -16.94 -11.76
N GLU A 398 15.88 -17.93 -10.97
CA GLU A 398 16.68 -17.72 -9.77
C GLU A 398 17.97 -18.53 -9.84
N THR A 399 19.02 -18.03 -9.20
CA THR A 399 20.29 -18.73 -9.06
C THR A 399 20.52 -19.12 -7.62
N LYS A 400 21.06 -20.31 -7.40
CA LYS A 400 21.41 -20.79 -6.06
C LYS A 400 22.81 -21.38 -6.06
N LEU A 401 23.58 -21.02 -5.02
CA LEU A 401 24.85 -21.66 -4.76
C LEU A 401 24.66 -22.79 -3.74
N PHE A 402 24.97 -24.03 -4.18
CA PHE A 402 25.11 -25.16 -3.27
C PHE A 402 26.59 -25.32 -2.93
N ASN A 403 26.93 -25.01 -1.68
CA ASN A 403 28.27 -25.16 -1.15
C ASN A 403 28.28 -26.27 -0.11
N GLN A 404 28.90 -27.41 -0.44
CA GLN A 404 29.16 -28.50 0.51
C GLN A 404 30.60 -28.98 0.31
N LYS A 405 31.42 -28.98 1.36
CA LYS A 405 32.75 -29.61 1.41
C LYS A 405 33.61 -29.31 0.18
N ASN A 406 33.97 -28.04 -0.04
CA ASN A 406 34.83 -27.57 -1.15
C ASN A 406 34.22 -27.67 -2.56
N LEU A 407 32.95 -27.92 -2.72
CA LEU A 407 32.28 -27.92 -4.00
C LEU A 407 31.29 -26.75 -4.12
N ASN A 408 31.70 -25.70 -4.77
CA ASN A 408 30.82 -24.57 -5.14
C ASN A 408 30.10 -24.94 -6.42
N ARG A 409 28.78 -25.12 -6.35
CA ARG A 409 27.96 -25.46 -7.51
C ARG A 409 26.81 -24.46 -7.67
N TRP A 410 26.88 -23.63 -8.69
CA TRP A 410 25.78 -22.80 -9.08
C TRP A 410 24.72 -23.58 -9.85
N ILE A 411 23.46 -23.35 -9.49
CA ILE A 411 22.29 -23.91 -10.17
C ILE A 411 21.36 -22.75 -10.51
N GLY A 412 20.99 -22.65 -11.80
CA GLY A 412 19.89 -21.81 -12.26
C GLY A 412 18.57 -22.60 -12.19
N ILE A 413 17.53 -22.00 -11.69
CA ILE A 413 16.19 -22.58 -11.59
C ILE A 413 15.23 -21.69 -12.35
N MET A 414 14.74 -22.16 -13.48
CA MET A 414 13.67 -21.50 -14.23
C MET A 414 12.33 -22.09 -13.81
N THR A 415 11.43 -21.25 -13.30
CA THR A 415 10.06 -21.62 -13.01
C THR A 415 9.15 -21.03 -14.09
N ILE A 416 8.42 -21.86 -14.79
CA ILE A 416 7.42 -21.46 -15.79
C ILE A 416 6.05 -21.82 -15.22
N LYS A 417 5.16 -20.83 -15.13
CA LYS A 417 3.78 -21.03 -14.71
C LYS A 417 2.84 -20.84 -15.89
N ASN A 418 1.95 -21.79 -16.09
CA ASN A 418 0.81 -21.69 -17.00
C ASN A 418 -0.37 -21.07 -16.25
N HIS A 419 -0.81 -19.89 -16.66
CA HIS A 419 -1.96 -19.19 -16.09
C HIS A 419 -3.27 -19.47 -16.82
N ASN A 420 -3.26 -20.31 -17.87
CA ASN A 420 -4.49 -20.71 -18.51
C ASN A 420 -5.30 -21.61 -17.57
N HIS A 421 -6.56 -21.31 -17.35
CA HIS A 421 -7.41 -22.03 -16.40
C HIS A 421 -7.99 -23.33 -16.97
N THR A 422 -8.01 -23.47 -18.29
CA THR A 422 -8.72 -24.57 -18.96
C THR A 422 -7.83 -25.47 -19.81
N LYS A 423 -6.62 -25.00 -20.18
CA LYS A 423 -5.77 -25.69 -21.14
C LYS A 423 -4.36 -25.91 -20.62
N ALA A 424 -3.83 -27.09 -20.87
CA ALA A 424 -2.41 -27.33 -20.78
C ALA A 424 -1.67 -26.65 -21.94
N ILE A 425 -0.41 -26.30 -21.71
CA ILE A 425 0.49 -25.73 -22.72
C ILE A 425 1.68 -26.66 -22.94
N SER A 426 2.20 -26.71 -24.18
CA SER A 426 3.44 -27.34 -24.54
C SER A 426 4.18 -26.51 -25.59
N GLY A 427 5.48 -26.74 -25.75
CA GLY A 427 6.27 -25.95 -26.67
C GLY A 427 7.76 -26.02 -26.39
N ARG A 428 8.46 -24.90 -26.53
CA ARG A 428 9.89 -24.78 -26.27
C ARG A 428 10.25 -23.44 -25.68
N ALA A 429 11.24 -23.44 -24.79
CA ALA A 429 11.93 -22.26 -24.28
C ALA A 429 13.28 -22.14 -25.00
N VAL A 430 13.49 -21.01 -25.68
CA VAL A 430 14.68 -20.73 -26.48
C VAL A 430 15.45 -19.60 -25.84
N PHE A 431 16.65 -19.90 -25.34
CA PHE A 431 17.49 -18.95 -24.64
C PHE A 431 18.50 -18.29 -25.59
N ASN A 432 18.68 -16.98 -25.42
CA ASN A 432 19.81 -16.22 -25.92
C ASN A 432 20.61 -15.71 -24.71
N ALA A 433 21.51 -16.56 -24.22
CA ALA A 433 22.29 -16.29 -23.03
C ALA A 433 23.68 -15.73 -23.42
N PRO A 434 24.33 -14.95 -22.52
CA PRO A 434 25.72 -14.53 -22.68
C PRO A 434 26.67 -15.72 -22.88
N SER A 435 27.80 -15.48 -23.54
CA SER A 435 28.76 -16.55 -23.92
C SER A 435 29.20 -17.40 -22.73
N GLU A 436 29.32 -16.81 -21.55
CA GLU A 436 29.69 -17.46 -20.30
C GLU A 436 28.64 -18.47 -19.82
N LEU A 437 27.38 -18.30 -20.19
CA LEU A 437 26.26 -19.15 -19.79
C LEU A 437 25.72 -20.03 -20.92
N SER A 438 26.09 -19.79 -22.18
CA SER A 438 25.50 -20.43 -23.35
C SER A 438 25.67 -21.96 -23.36
N GLU A 439 26.71 -22.49 -22.74
CA GLU A 439 26.91 -23.93 -22.58
C GLU A 439 26.09 -24.52 -21.43
N SER A 440 25.77 -23.72 -20.43
CA SER A 440 25.05 -24.13 -19.22
C SER A 440 23.53 -23.98 -19.37
N ILE A 441 23.08 -22.92 -20.04
CA ILE A 441 21.66 -22.60 -20.22
C ILE A 441 21.30 -22.86 -21.70
N LYS A 442 20.68 -24.00 -21.95
CA LYS A 442 20.30 -24.44 -23.30
C LYS A 442 18.80 -24.41 -23.48
N SER A 443 18.36 -24.22 -24.72
CA SER A 443 16.96 -24.34 -25.11
C SER A 443 16.39 -25.70 -24.71
N VAL A 444 15.19 -25.69 -24.16
CA VAL A 444 14.51 -26.92 -23.66
C VAL A 444 13.14 -27.05 -24.28
N THR A 445 12.73 -28.28 -24.49
CA THR A 445 11.34 -28.62 -24.83
C THR A 445 10.50 -28.57 -23.56
N LEU A 446 9.40 -27.83 -23.61
CA LEU A 446 8.40 -27.79 -22.57
C LEU A 446 7.42 -28.91 -22.80
N SER A 447 7.49 -29.95 -21.96
CA SER A 447 6.44 -30.95 -21.91
C SER A 447 5.13 -30.32 -21.47
N GLU A 448 4.04 -31.05 -21.62
CA GLU A 448 2.72 -30.57 -21.21
C GLU A 448 2.74 -30.00 -19.76
N ILE A 449 2.46 -28.71 -19.64
CA ILE A 449 2.29 -28.00 -18.37
C ILE A 449 0.79 -27.84 -18.17
N PRO A 450 0.16 -28.53 -17.22
CA PRO A 450 -1.28 -28.46 -17.01
C PRO A 450 -1.74 -27.03 -16.68
N ALA A 451 -3.05 -26.79 -16.83
CA ALA A 451 -3.69 -25.54 -16.46
C ALA A 451 -3.39 -25.19 -14.99
N ASP A 452 -3.18 -23.91 -14.69
CA ASP A 452 -2.89 -23.35 -13.35
C ASP A 452 -1.71 -23.99 -12.61
N THR A 453 -0.78 -24.62 -13.33
CA THR A 453 0.38 -25.27 -12.73
C THR A 453 1.69 -24.65 -13.15
N GLU A 454 2.75 -24.96 -12.40
CA GLU A 454 4.12 -24.55 -12.72
C GLU A 454 5.05 -25.75 -12.89
N VAL A 455 6.10 -25.55 -13.69
CA VAL A 455 7.21 -26.48 -13.84
C VAL A 455 8.52 -25.79 -13.51
N LYS A 456 9.43 -26.52 -12.84
CA LYS A 456 10.78 -26.06 -12.51
C LYS A 456 11.81 -26.82 -13.34
N ILE A 457 12.66 -26.07 -14.04
CA ILE A 457 13.74 -26.60 -14.87
C ILE A 457 15.06 -26.12 -14.27
N MET A 458 15.95 -27.05 -13.99
CA MET A 458 17.24 -26.77 -13.35
C MET A 458 18.39 -26.83 -14.35
N PHE A 459 19.27 -25.84 -14.29
CA PHE A 459 20.47 -25.73 -15.08
C PHE A 459 21.69 -25.77 -14.17
N ASN A 460 22.67 -26.61 -14.50
CA ASN A 460 23.97 -26.58 -13.83
C ASN A 460 24.84 -25.49 -14.47
N MET A 461 25.35 -24.56 -13.66
CA MET A 461 26.05 -23.34 -14.11
C MET A 461 27.50 -23.29 -13.60
N PRO A 462 28.42 -24.16 -14.09
CA PRO A 462 29.78 -24.30 -13.56
C PRO A 462 30.69 -23.08 -13.87
N GLU A 463 30.43 -22.33 -14.93
CA GLU A 463 31.28 -21.23 -15.40
C GLU A 463 30.91 -19.87 -14.82
N VAL A 464 29.90 -19.83 -13.94
CA VAL A 464 29.42 -18.58 -13.34
C VAL A 464 30.47 -17.96 -12.42
N LYS A 465 30.68 -16.68 -12.58
CA LYS A 465 31.54 -15.89 -11.69
C LYS A 465 30.75 -15.39 -10.49
N PHE A 466 31.35 -15.43 -9.31
CA PHE A 466 30.78 -14.80 -8.11
C PHE A 466 30.63 -13.30 -8.32
N TYR A 467 29.58 -12.72 -7.73
CA TYR A 467 29.26 -11.30 -7.78
C TYR A 467 29.12 -10.76 -9.22
N SER A 468 28.59 -11.61 -10.08
CA SER A 468 28.25 -11.23 -11.46
C SER A 468 26.76 -11.37 -11.68
N SER A 469 26.23 -10.48 -12.50
CA SER A 469 24.82 -10.49 -12.92
C SER A 469 24.79 -10.72 -14.44
N TYR A 470 23.81 -11.50 -14.88
CA TYR A 470 23.66 -11.87 -16.28
C TYR A 470 22.23 -11.59 -16.74
N PHE A 471 22.11 -10.94 -17.89
CA PHE A 471 20.83 -10.79 -18.58
C PHE A 471 20.69 -11.93 -19.58
N ILE A 472 19.52 -12.57 -19.58
CA ILE A 472 19.23 -13.74 -20.41
C ILE A 472 17.91 -13.48 -21.13
N ASP A 473 17.96 -13.33 -22.45
CA ASP A 473 16.74 -13.24 -23.25
C ASP A 473 16.15 -14.65 -23.43
N LEU A 474 14.84 -14.76 -23.26
CA LEU A 474 14.11 -16.00 -23.42
C LEU A 474 12.88 -15.80 -24.30
N ASP A 475 12.77 -16.60 -25.35
CA ASP A 475 11.56 -16.76 -26.13
C ASP A 475 10.85 -18.07 -25.73
N VAL A 476 9.64 -18.00 -25.19
CA VAL A 476 8.78 -19.15 -25.02
C VAL A 476 7.86 -19.23 -26.22
N ILE A 477 7.97 -20.32 -26.97
CA ILE A 477 7.22 -20.58 -28.21
C ILE A 477 6.38 -21.81 -27.98
N LEU A 478 5.05 -21.64 -27.98
CA LEU A 478 4.11 -22.74 -27.78
C LEU A 478 3.76 -23.43 -29.09
N ASP A 479 3.26 -24.65 -29.00
CA ASP A 479 2.89 -25.49 -30.14
C ASP A 479 1.67 -24.93 -30.91
N ASP A 480 0.86 -24.09 -30.28
CA ASP A 480 -0.26 -23.40 -30.94
C ASP A 480 0.17 -22.13 -31.71
N GLY A 481 1.47 -21.79 -31.66
CA GLY A 481 2.05 -20.62 -32.34
C GLY A 481 2.16 -19.35 -31.47
N TYR A 482 1.66 -19.39 -30.23
CA TYR A 482 1.87 -18.27 -29.30
C TYR A 482 3.32 -18.12 -28.93
N THR A 483 3.81 -16.88 -28.89
CA THR A 483 5.21 -16.58 -28.50
C THR A 483 5.21 -15.41 -27.52
N GLN A 484 5.90 -15.60 -26.41
CA GLN A 484 6.11 -14.57 -25.38
C GLN A 484 7.60 -14.44 -25.08
N LYS A 485 8.07 -13.17 -24.95
CA LYS A 485 9.47 -12.85 -24.69
C LYS A 485 9.66 -12.44 -23.24
N PHE A 486 10.75 -12.88 -22.66
CA PHE A 486 11.14 -12.55 -21.29
C PHE A 486 12.60 -12.08 -21.27
N ASN A 487 12.87 -11.10 -20.43
CA ASN A 487 14.22 -10.70 -20.05
C ASN A 487 14.46 -11.19 -18.64
N LEU A 488 15.27 -12.21 -18.49
CA LEU A 488 15.57 -12.85 -17.22
C LEU A 488 16.87 -12.26 -16.66
N TYR A 489 16.94 -12.23 -15.34
CA TYR A 489 18.10 -11.73 -14.63
C TYR A 489 18.63 -12.82 -13.71
N ALA A 490 19.89 -13.20 -13.92
CA ALA A 490 20.59 -14.18 -13.12
C ALA A 490 21.60 -13.48 -12.23
N ASP A 491 21.33 -13.41 -10.95
CA ASP A 491 22.17 -12.74 -9.96
C ASP A 491 22.98 -13.77 -9.19
N CYS A 492 24.30 -13.74 -9.35
CA CYS A 492 25.20 -14.74 -8.78
C CYS A 492 25.92 -14.19 -7.55
N LEU A 493 25.15 -13.60 -6.63
CA LEU A 493 25.62 -13.14 -5.32
C LEU A 493 25.45 -14.29 -4.31
N ALA A 494 26.50 -14.58 -3.52
CA ALA A 494 26.41 -15.58 -2.47
C ALA A 494 27.45 -15.39 -1.39
N ALA A 495 27.07 -15.69 -0.15
CA ALA A 495 28.00 -15.94 0.94
C ALA A 495 28.41 -17.41 0.92
N VAL A 496 29.70 -17.72 1.10
CA VAL A 496 30.19 -19.09 1.16
C VAL A 496 30.10 -19.64 2.59
N TYR A 497 29.97 -20.95 2.72
CA TYR A 497 29.92 -21.59 4.03
C TYR A 497 31.28 -21.52 4.73
N ALA A 498 31.28 -21.09 6.00
CA ALA A 498 32.47 -21.00 6.83
C ALA A 498 32.75 -22.36 7.47
N GLU A 499 33.64 -23.17 6.89
CA GLU A 499 34.08 -24.44 7.52
C GLU A 499 34.76 -24.18 8.86
N ASN A 500 35.49 -23.10 8.98
CA ASN A 500 36.05 -22.59 10.22
C ASN A 500 35.52 -21.19 10.50
N LYS A 501 35.01 -20.97 11.70
CA LYS A 501 34.50 -19.65 12.12
C LYS A 501 35.65 -18.65 12.16
N PRO A 502 35.54 -17.48 11.52
CA PRO A 502 36.57 -16.44 11.63
C PRO A 502 36.62 -15.87 13.03
N THR A 503 37.83 -15.47 13.45
CA THR A 503 38.06 -14.76 14.68
C THR A 503 37.79 -13.28 14.46
N ILE A 504 36.81 -12.73 15.15
CA ILE A 504 36.45 -11.31 14.96
C ILE A 504 37.43 -10.46 15.77
N ASP A 505 38.52 -10.00 15.13
CA ASP A 505 39.60 -9.22 15.74
C ASP A 505 40.05 -8.00 14.91
N GLY A 506 39.35 -7.77 13.75
CA GLY A 506 39.64 -6.66 12.84
C GLY A 506 40.78 -6.92 11.87
N TYR A 507 41.31 -8.15 11.79
CA TYR A 507 42.42 -8.54 10.91
C TYR A 507 41.99 -9.70 9.98
N GLU A 508 42.43 -9.64 8.73
CA GLU A 508 42.37 -10.79 7.85
C GLU A 508 43.54 -11.71 8.11
N SER A 509 43.42 -12.62 9.09
CA SER A 509 44.45 -13.58 9.40
C SER A 509 44.59 -14.61 8.28
N ASP A 510 45.82 -15.19 8.14
CA ASP A 510 46.14 -16.12 7.04
C ASP A 510 45.15 -17.30 6.94
N GLY A 511 44.42 -17.33 5.86
CA GLY A 511 43.48 -18.42 5.50
C GLY A 511 42.05 -18.31 6.04
N GLU A 512 41.78 -17.42 7.00
CA GLU A 512 40.43 -17.29 7.60
C GLU A 512 39.35 -16.95 6.56
N TRP A 513 39.64 -16.00 5.69
CA TRP A 513 38.72 -15.52 4.66
C TRP A 513 39.04 -16.06 3.26
N SER A 514 39.92 -17.05 3.12
CA SER A 514 40.41 -17.57 1.83
C SER A 514 39.32 -18.21 0.99
N GLY A 515 38.28 -18.77 1.59
CA GLY A 515 37.11 -19.34 0.89
C GLY A 515 36.15 -18.31 0.34
N ALA A 516 36.11 -17.12 0.96
CA ALA A 516 35.19 -16.06 0.58
C ALA A 516 35.64 -15.32 -0.68
N LYS A 517 34.71 -14.99 -1.54
CA LYS A 517 34.95 -14.15 -2.71
C LYS A 517 34.72 -12.70 -2.36
N ALA A 518 35.46 -11.80 -3.02
CA ALA A 518 35.37 -10.37 -2.77
C ALA A 518 34.32 -9.72 -3.66
N LEU A 519 33.34 -9.08 -3.05
CA LEU A 519 32.51 -8.07 -3.70
C LEU A 519 33.27 -6.75 -3.70
N LYS A 520 33.37 -6.12 -4.87
CA LYS A 520 34.01 -4.81 -5.03
C LYS A 520 32.97 -3.74 -5.25
N ILE A 521 33.10 -2.62 -4.56
CA ILE A 521 32.29 -1.40 -4.68
C ILE A 521 33.22 -0.28 -5.12
N GLY A 522 32.83 0.52 -6.11
CA GLY A 522 33.66 1.48 -6.82
C GLY A 522 34.11 0.96 -8.18
N GLU A 523 35.28 1.37 -8.71
CA GLU A 523 35.86 0.91 -10.00
C GLU A 523 34.91 1.07 -11.21
N GLY A 524 34.31 2.27 -11.38
CA GLY A 524 33.53 2.60 -12.55
C GLY A 524 32.13 1.99 -12.61
N ARG A 525 31.65 1.46 -11.50
CA ARG A 525 30.23 1.11 -11.34
C ARG A 525 29.41 2.37 -11.03
N GLU A 526 28.21 2.43 -11.59
CA GLU A 526 27.20 3.46 -11.25
C GLU A 526 26.48 3.09 -9.93
N ASP A 527 27.23 2.64 -8.92
CA ASP A 527 26.71 2.23 -7.60
C ASP A 527 26.47 3.45 -6.69
N TYR A 528 26.49 4.64 -7.26
CA TYR A 528 26.31 5.92 -6.58
C TYR A 528 24.84 6.20 -6.27
N VAL A 529 24.54 6.58 -5.04
CA VAL A 529 23.20 7.04 -4.64
C VAL A 529 23.03 8.52 -4.97
N PRO A 530 22.16 8.90 -5.91
CA PRO A 530 21.92 10.30 -6.22
C PRO A 530 21.35 11.06 -5.01
N GLY A 531 21.85 12.27 -4.78
CA GLY A 531 21.29 13.17 -3.74
C GLY A 531 22.28 13.63 -2.68
N THR A 532 23.52 13.15 -2.69
CA THR A 532 24.58 13.73 -1.84
C THR A 532 25.16 14.97 -2.49
N THR A 533 25.48 15.99 -1.69
CA THR A 533 26.10 17.25 -2.16
C THR A 533 27.59 17.09 -2.46
N GLU A 534 28.20 16.01 -2.04
CA GLU A 534 29.62 15.71 -2.23
C GLU A 534 29.80 14.84 -3.47
N LYS A 535 30.72 15.22 -4.32
CA LYS A 535 30.95 14.57 -5.60
C LYS A 535 31.97 13.46 -5.42
N TYR A 536 31.60 12.23 -5.75
CA TYR A 536 32.48 11.09 -5.82
C TYR A 536 33.67 11.37 -6.77
N ASN A 537 34.91 11.21 -6.29
CA ASN A 537 36.15 11.50 -7.03
C ASN A 537 36.95 10.23 -7.36
N GLY A 538 36.33 9.06 -7.37
CA GLY A 538 36.98 7.79 -7.75
C GLY A 538 37.37 6.93 -6.56
N ASP A 539 38.01 5.79 -6.82
CA ASP A 539 38.25 4.72 -5.85
C ASP A 539 39.16 5.09 -4.68
N ASN A 540 39.95 6.13 -4.80
CA ASN A 540 40.79 6.66 -3.71
C ASN A 540 39.95 7.51 -2.72
N ASP A 541 38.88 8.11 -3.20
CA ASP A 541 37.92 8.88 -2.44
C ASP A 541 37.00 7.93 -1.64
N LEU A 542 36.35 6.99 -2.35
CA LEU A 542 35.57 5.96 -1.69
C LEU A 542 35.54 4.67 -2.52
N SER A 543 36.00 3.57 -1.96
CA SER A 543 35.81 2.23 -2.52
C SER A 543 35.81 1.18 -1.44
N ALA A 544 35.24 0.00 -1.71
CA ALA A 544 35.23 -1.08 -0.74
C ALA A 544 35.47 -2.44 -1.39
N THR A 545 36.07 -3.33 -0.59
CA THR A 545 36.12 -4.76 -0.86
C THR A 545 35.49 -5.48 0.30
N VAL A 546 34.44 -6.25 0.03
CA VAL A 546 33.64 -6.92 1.08
C VAL A 546 33.57 -8.40 0.82
N LYS A 547 33.73 -9.19 1.85
CA LYS A 547 33.64 -10.65 1.85
C LYS A 547 32.55 -11.10 2.80
N PHE A 548 31.77 -12.11 2.37
CA PHE A 548 30.72 -12.71 3.21
C PHE A 548 30.95 -14.21 3.33
N MET A 549 30.77 -14.71 4.55
CA MET A 549 30.65 -16.13 4.87
C MET A 549 29.44 -16.35 5.79
N TRP A 550 29.00 -17.57 5.90
CA TRP A 550 27.90 -17.93 6.79
C TRP A 550 28.09 -19.33 7.39
N ASP A 551 27.52 -19.54 8.56
CA ASP A 551 27.23 -20.85 9.13
C ASP A 551 25.77 -20.91 9.62
N GLU A 552 25.39 -21.99 10.28
CA GLU A 552 24.01 -22.18 10.77
C GLU A 552 23.63 -21.14 11.87
N GLU A 553 24.61 -20.47 12.47
CA GLU A 553 24.39 -19.54 13.56
C GLU A 553 24.56 -18.07 13.14
N ASN A 554 25.47 -17.78 12.20
CA ASN A 554 25.90 -16.42 11.92
C ASN A 554 26.09 -16.13 10.43
N LEU A 555 25.87 -14.86 10.08
CA LEU A 555 26.46 -14.21 8.91
C LEU A 555 27.77 -13.53 9.36
N TYR A 556 28.84 -13.75 8.61
CA TYR A 556 30.15 -13.12 8.82
C TYR A 556 30.45 -12.13 7.68
N MET A 557 31.03 -11.00 8.02
CA MET A 557 31.46 -9.98 7.07
C MET A 557 32.87 -9.52 7.40
N PHE A 558 33.71 -9.42 6.35
CA PHE A 558 34.97 -8.70 6.41
C PHE A 558 34.99 -7.67 5.29
N ALA A 559 35.27 -6.41 5.62
CA ALA A 559 35.29 -5.34 4.65
C ALA A 559 36.54 -4.46 4.82
N VAL A 560 37.09 -4.03 3.69
CA VAL A 560 38.13 -3.01 3.62
C VAL A 560 37.59 -1.85 2.82
N VAL A 561 37.37 -0.73 3.49
CA VAL A 561 36.91 0.52 2.88
C VAL A 561 38.11 1.43 2.70
N THR A 562 38.33 1.93 1.46
CA THR A 562 39.29 2.98 1.14
C THR A 562 38.54 4.30 1.11
N ASP A 563 39.02 5.27 1.88
CA ASP A 563 38.44 6.60 2.01
C ASP A 563 39.58 7.56 2.40
N ASP A 564 39.75 8.66 1.68
CA ASP A 564 40.87 9.58 1.90
C ASP A 564 40.66 10.49 3.13
N VAL A 565 39.40 10.72 3.57
CA VAL A 565 39.05 11.59 4.69
C VAL A 565 38.11 10.91 5.67
N MET A 566 38.59 10.46 6.82
CA MET A 566 37.73 9.88 7.88
C MET A 566 36.85 10.93 8.51
N LYS A 567 35.51 10.71 8.48
CA LYS A 567 34.52 11.60 9.08
C LYS A 567 33.46 10.79 9.86
N GLN A 568 33.80 10.39 11.09
CA GLN A 568 32.87 9.59 11.93
C GLN A 568 32.90 10.03 13.40
N ASP A 569 32.40 11.25 13.64
CA ASP A 569 32.29 11.83 14.99
C ASP A 569 30.88 11.64 15.61
N TYR A 570 30.03 10.86 14.96
CA TYR A 570 28.65 10.68 15.38
C TYR A 570 28.49 9.57 16.42
N THR A 571 27.37 9.63 17.17
CA THR A 571 26.96 8.56 18.07
C THR A 571 26.53 7.31 17.29
N PRO A 572 26.54 6.11 17.90
CA PRO A 572 26.10 4.89 17.21
C PRO A 572 24.72 5.01 16.52
N SER A 573 23.76 5.68 17.15
CA SER A 573 22.42 5.90 16.57
C SER A 573 22.39 6.85 15.35
N ASN A 574 23.45 7.63 15.14
CA ASN A 574 23.61 8.58 14.05
C ASN A 574 24.81 8.27 13.14
N MET A 575 25.41 7.09 13.25
CA MET A 575 26.63 6.75 12.49
C MET A 575 26.41 6.79 10.96
N TRP A 576 25.18 6.63 10.51
CA TRP A 576 24.79 6.73 9.10
C TRP A 576 25.07 8.11 8.45
N LYS A 577 25.35 9.13 9.27
CA LYS A 577 25.70 10.49 8.80
C LYS A 577 27.20 10.66 8.51
N GLY A 578 28.00 9.65 8.75
CA GLY A 578 29.46 9.63 8.53
C GLY A 578 29.89 8.27 8.02
N ASP A 579 31.21 8.06 7.96
CA ASP A 579 31.82 6.85 7.41
C ASP A 579 31.32 5.60 8.13
N SER A 580 30.56 4.82 7.40
CA SER A 580 29.88 3.64 7.93
C SER A 580 29.57 2.63 6.84
N ILE A 581 29.34 1.39 7.25
CA ILE A 581 28.67 0.38 6.42
C ILE A 581 27.27 0.18 6.97
N GLN A 582 26.27 0.25 6.12
CA GLN A 582 24.88 -0.05 6.44
C GLN A 582 24.43 -1.27 5.65
N LEU A 583 23.81 -2.22 6.33
CA LEU A 583 23.30 -3.47 5.76
C LEU A 583 21.80 -3.52 5.94
N GLY A 584 21.06 -3.69 4.84
CA GLY A 584 19.63 -4.01 4.84
C GLY A 584 19.44 -5.48 4.49
N ILE A 585 18.82 -6.28 5.36
CA ILE A 585 18.63 -7.72 5.15
C ILE A 585 17.17 -8.10 5.41
N HIS A 586 16.58 -8.85 4.47
CA HIS A 586 15.22 -9.37 4.58
C HIS A 586 15.17 -10.82 4.09
N TYR A 587 14.42 -11.67 4.83
CA TYR A 587 14.13 -13.04 4.43
C TYR A 587 12.65 -13.17 4.05
N GLY A 588 12.38 -13.78 2.89
CA GLY A 588 11.02 -14.00 2.40
C GLY A 588 10.83 -13.59 0.95
N GLY A 589 9.62 -13.79 0.44
CA GLY A 589 9.25 -13.53 -0.95
C GLY A 589 9.36 -12.07 -1.39
N ILE A 590 8.56 -11.65 -2.34
CA ILE A 590 8.52 -10.26 -2.82
C ILE A 590 8.17 -9.37 -1.62
N LEU A 591 9.02 -8.39 -1.30
CA LEU A 591 8.67 -7.34 -0.36
C LEU A 591 7.38 -6.69 -0.88
N ASP A 592 6.31 -6.82 -0.12
CA ASP A 592 5.18 -5.93 -0.28
C ASP A 592 5.72 -4.51 -0.06
N PRO A 593 5.63 -3.60 -1.03
CA PRO A 593 6.12 -2.23 -0.87
C PRO A 593 5.49 -1.50 0.32
N SER A 594 4.35 -2.01 0.81
CA SER A 594 3.65 -1.48 1.99
C SER A 594 4.23 -1.97 3.32
N VAL A 595 5.10 -3.00 3.32
CA VAL A 595 5.70 -3.58 4.52
C VAL A 595 7.19 -3.30 4.50
N SER A 596 7.62 -2.23 5.17
CA SER A 596 9.03 -1.84 5.32
C SER A 596 9.74 -2.58 6.46
N LEU A 597 9.44 -3.87 6.65
CA LEU A 597 10.05 -4.66 7.71
C LEU A 597 11.28 -5.39 7.19
N PHE A 598 12.42 -4.76 7.31
CA PHE A 598 13.72 -5.37 7.08
C PHE A 598 14.66 -5.06 8.27
N THR A 599 15.67 -5.89 8.45
CA THR A 599 16.69 -5.61 9.46
C THR A 599 17.74 -4.69 8.87
N GLU A 600 17.91 -3.53 9.48
CA GLU A 600 18.92 -2.55 9.13
C GLU A 600 19.99 -2.44 10.23
N ILE A 601 21.25 -2.62 9.83
CA ILE A 601 22.41 -2.65 10.73
C ILE A 601 23.45 -1.67 10.23
N GLY A 602 23.91 -0.79 11.11
CA GLY A 602 25.05 0.08 10.87
C GLY A 602 26.31 -0.40 11.61
N LEU A 603 27.46 -0.27 10.96
CA LEU A 603 28.79 -0.57 11.51
C LEU A 603 29.72 0.62 11.24
N ALA A 604 30.39 1.13 12.28
CA ALA A 604 31.31 2.26 12.14
C ALA A 604 32.35 2.31 13.28
N LEU A 605 33.39 3.09 13.05
CA LEU A 605 34.34 3.49 14.08
C LEU A 605 33.91 4.84 14.70
N CYS A 606 32.87 4.84 15.53
CA CYS A 606 32.35 6.06 16.14
C CYS A 606 33.38 6.69 17.09
N SER A 607 33.92 7.84 16.70
CA SER A 607 35.05 8.47 17.39
C SER A 607 36.22 7.50 17.65
N GLY A 608 36.48 6.62 16.67
CA GLY A 608 37.55 5.60 16.74
C GLY A 608 37.19 4.32 17.51
N VAL A 609 35.96 4.19 18.00
CA VAL A 609 35.48 3.01 18.74
C VAL A 609 34.59 2.16 17.85
N PRO A 610 34.90 0.85 17.67
CA PRO A 610 34.00 -0.05 16.93
C PRO A 610 32.62 -0.05 17.54
N SER A 611 31.64 0.28 16.72
CA SER A 611 30.22 0.46 17.11
C SER A 611 29.30 -0.21 16.14
N ILE A 612 28.30 -0.96 16.63
CA ILE A 612 27.25 -1.59 15.87
C ILE A 612 25.89 -1.14 16.37
N GLN A 613 25.04 -0.78 15.46
CA GLN A 613 23.68 -0.30 15.74
C GLN A 613 22.68 -1.02 14.84
N ARG A 614 21.62 -1.56 15.41
CA ARG A 614 20.45 -2.01 14.66
C ARG A 614 19.44 -0.88 14.66
N TYR A 615 19.09 -0.36 13.48
CA TYR A 615 18.10 0.71 13.33
C TYR A 615 16.69 0.17 13.35
N SER A 616 16.48 -0.98 12.71
CA SER A 616 15.21 -1.69 12.68
C SER A 616 15.42 -3.19 12.56
N ASN A 617 14.40 -3.97 12.88
CA ASN A 617 14.23 -5.34 12.45
C ASN A 617 12.75 -5.64 12.22
N GLU A 618 12.43 -6.81 11.71
CA GLU A 618 11.07 -7.25 11.41
C GLU A 618 10.14 -7.25 12.65
N SER A 619 10.67 -7.29 13.86
CA SER A 619 9.92 -7.17 15.11
C SER A 619 9.82 -5.73 15.64
N GLY A 620 10.36 -4.74 14.92
CA GLY A 620 10.44 -3.35 15.34
C GLY A 620 11.51 -3.05 16.40
N ALA A 621 12.35 -4.03 16.76
CA ALA A 621 13.41 -3.79 17.75
C ALA A 621 14.57 -2.98 17.16
N SER A 622 15.03 -1.98 17.89
CA SER A 622 16.16 -1.13 17.54
C SER A 622 17.16 -1.03 18.71
N GLY A 623 18.36 -0.53 18.43
CA GLY A 623 19.38 -0.26 19.42
C GLY A 623 20.63 -1.13 19.29
N VAL A 624 21.52 -1.03 20.29
CA VAL A 624 22.78 -1.78 20.31
C VAL A 624 22.51 -3.27 20.55
N THR A 625 23.00 -4.13 19.65
CA THR A 625 22.87 -5.58 19.80
C THR A 625 24.04 -6.14 20.61
N LYS A 626 23.73 -6.91 21.67
CA LYS A 626 24.74 -7.50 22.54
C LYS A 626 25.31 -8.82 22.01
N ASN A 627 24.62 -9.44 21.06
CA ASN A 627 24.98 -10.75 20.52
C ASN A 627 25.78 -10.65 19.21
N MET A 628 25.78 -9.51 18.55
CA MET A 628 26.63 -9.26 17.40
C MET A 628 28.04 -8.90 17.90
N LYS A 629 29.07 -9.40 17.21
CA LYS A 629 30.46 -9.03 17.44
C LYS A 629 30.92 -8.17 16.27
N PHE A 630 31.62 -7.11 16.60
CA PHE A 630 32.19 -6.23 15.61
C PHE A 630 33.52 -5.67 16.11
N GLU A 631 34.54 -5.82 15.30
CA GLU A 631 35.81 -5.17 15.45
C GLU A 631 36.16 -4.36 14.22
N GLY A 632 36.85 -3.25 14.42
CA GLY A 632 37.25 -2.37 13.33
C GLY A 632 38.49 -1.57 13.70
N ARG A 633 39.26 -1.23 12.68
CA ARG A 633 40.47 -0.44 12.80
C ARG A 633 40.73 0.38 11.56
N ARG A 634 41.48 1.46 11.69
CA ARG A 634 41.90 2.27 10.56
C ARG A 634 43.42 2.31 10.44
N GLU A 635 43.92 2.15 9.21
CA GLU A 635 45.32 2.28 8.85
C GLU A 635 45.47 3.16 7.62
N GLY A 636 46.00 4.36 7.78
CA GLY A 636 46.09 5.34 6.69
C GLY A 636 44.71 5.68 6.13
N THR A 637 44.53 5.43 4.84
CA THR A 637 43.25 5.66 4.10
C THR A 637 42.33 4.44 4.13
N LYS A 638 42.66 3.37 4.82
CA LYS A 638 41.86 2.13 4.86
C LYS A 638 41.25 1.91 6.21
N THR A 639 39.94 1.62 6.22
CA THR A 639 39.20 1.17 7.37
C THR A 639 38.82 -0.30 7.20
N TYR A 640 39.14 -1.11 8.17
CA TYR A 640 38.83 -2.54 8.21
C TYR A 640 37.69 -2.77 9.17
N TYR A 641 36.71 -3.55 8.69
CA TYR A 641 35.54 -3.93 9.44
C TYR A 641 35.43 -5.44 9.45
N GLU A 642 35.21 -6.02 10.62
CA GLU A 642 34.99 -7.45 10.77
C GLU A 642 33.84 -7.71 11.72
N ALA A 643 32.86 -8.49 11.30
CA ALA A 643 31.61 -8.69 12.03
C ALA A 643 31.15 -10.13 12.02
N SER A 644 30.57 -10.58 13.13
CA SER A 644 29.77 -11.79 13.26
C SER A 644 28.38 -11.40 13.73
N MET A 645 27.38 -11.72 12.92
CA MET A 645 25.97 -11.31 13.09
C MET A 645 25.11 -12.56 13.20
N PRO A 646 24.63 -12.94 14.40
CA PRO A 646 23.75 -14.09 14.56
C PRO A 646 22.47 -13.95 13.75
N TRP A 647 22.08 -15.00 13.03
CA TRP A 647 20.87 -15.01 12.22
C TRP A 647 19.62 -14.62 13.01
N ARG A 648 19.50 -15.02 14.25
CA ARG A 648 18.39 -14.64 15.15
C ARG A 648 18.30 -13.14 15.46
N GLU A 649 19.37 -12.37 15.22
CA GLU A 649 19.38 -10.92 15.37
C GLU A 649 19.03 -10.20 14.06
N ILE A 650 19.11 -10.91 12.93
CA ILE A 650 18.87 -10.41 11.59
C ILE A 650 17.49 -10.81 11.09
N ILE A 651 17.09 -12.06 11.33
CA ILE A 651 15.87 -12.69 10.81
C ILE A 651 14.98 -13.09 12.00
N MET A 652 13.67 -13.02 11.85
CA MET A 652 12.71 -13.37 12.92
C MET A 652 12.90 -14.80 13.45
N ASP A 653 12.57 -14.98 14.73
CA ASP A 653 12.66 -16.25 15.46
C ASP A 653 12.04 -17.43 14.69
N GLY A 654 12.81 -18.53 14.61
CA GLY A 654 12.36 -19.83 14.12
C GLY A 654 12.83 -20.22 12.73
N MET A 655 13.63 -19.41 12.04
CA MET A 655 14.21 -19.80 10.76
C MET A 655 15.57 -20.46 10.92
N ASN A 656 15.69 -21.68 10.37
CA ASN A 656 16.96 -22.39 10.22
C ASN A 656 17.41 -22.28 8.76
N LEU A 657 18.32 -21.35 8.47
CA LEU A 657 18.90 -21.19 7.14
C LEU A 657 19.71 -22.40 6.74
N LYS A 658 19.62 -22.77 5.47
CA LYS A 658 20.31 -23.90 4.85
C LYS A 658 21.03 -23.45 3.60
N ALA A 659 22.00 -24.22 3.17
CA ALA A 659 22.63 -24.01 1.88
C ALA A 659 21.58 -23.98 0.75
N GLY A 660 21.58 -22.92 -0.05
CA GLY A 660 20.61 -22.66 -1.11
C GLY A 660 19.44 -21.78 -0.71
N ASP A 661 19.29 -21.41 0.56
CA ASP A 661 18.35 -20.37 0.97
C ASP A 661 18.84 -18.99 0.51
N ALA A 662 17.93 -18.11 0.22
CA ALA A 662 18.21 -16.75 -0.26
C ALA A 662 17.68 -15.71 0.71
N VAL A 663 18.48 -14.68 0.93
CA VAL A 663 18.07 -13.45 1.62
C VAL A 663 18.18 -12.28 0.66
N ARG A 664 17.31 -11.30 0.79
CA ARG A 664 17.47 -10.02 0.12
C ARG A 664 18.47 -9.19 0.88
N PHE A 665 19.34 -8.54 0.13
CA PHE A 665 20.47 -7.84 0.71
C PHE A 665 20.68 -6.50 -0.01
N ASN A 666 20.92 -5.47 0.78
CA ASN A 666 21.37 -4.17 0.31
C ASN A 666 22.51 -3.69 1.21
N MET A 667 23.48 -2.99 0.66
CA MET A 667 24.61 -2.45 1.39
C MET A 667 24.93 -1.04 0.90
N ILE A 668 25.11 -0.14 1.85
CA ILE A 668 25.60 1.23 1.63
C ILE A 668 26.94 1.35 2.32
N VAL A 669 27.92 1.91 1.61
CA VAL A 669 29.22 2.31 2.15
C VAL A 669 29.34 3.81 1.99
N ASN A 670 29.44 4.49 3.12
CA ASN A 670 29.62 5.94 3.22
C ASN A 670 31.06 6.26 3.57
#